data_ddb8beaef31186c9361eb3dd77dc89e2
#
_entry.id   ddb8beaef31186c9361eb3dd77dc89e2
#
_cell.length_a   1.000
_cell.length_b   1.000
_cell.length_c   1.000
_cell.angle_alpha   90.00
_cell.angle_beta   90.00
_cell.angle_gamma   90.00
#
_symmetry.space_group_name_H-M   'P 1'
#
loop_
_entity.id
_entity.type
_entity.pdbx_description
1 polymer ?
#
loop_
_entity_poly.entity_id
_entity_poly.type
_entity_poly.pdbx_seq_one_letter_code
_entity_poly.pdbx_strand_id
1 'polypeptide(L)'
;MPRLAFAQSFWDGYDTLEKPVRAGVRKAMAKFQALSVAELNADKGLHLESVENARDPRMRTVRITDFWRGVVLAPDDGSNVFLLVNVLPHDDAYTWAAKRLYSANSATRALEVRNAVALDELTPLYETAARTAPRLLFVDVSDGTLRELGIDDQVLRAARSLVDKAQLEAFATLLPEDQLEVLQYLAEGFSPEEVYRDVVAVRRPADAPPEPVEDLATVIANTPARIRLVTGPQELQEILEKPFEAWRVFLHPSQRRVAYRTSYGGPVQVTGGPGTGKTVAALHRVKHLLGRSEDGRILLTTYTNALATGLREMLGLLLDEDEKLLARVDVTTVDAYANGVVRAKSTAAPRPIGDREQRQLWEKAVKQLDLSFTAQFLAQEYRHVVLGQNLRDLDSYLGVSRRGRGTGLGPTRRREVWNGVERFEQFLRDRGETTHLRVCARAAELLTDVPALYAHVVVDEAQDLHPAQWRVLRAAVSPGPDDLFVTGDPHQRIYDSRVTLGSLGILTAGRSFRLRVNYRSTEEILAWSSELLTPVSIEALEGEGMDSLAGYRSLLHGRHPQVQGYATRQEETEALVDRVRSLLAEGLTPNEIGVCARFNLSLDAAEEKLKAAGIPVLRVKGQVMQGAEGVRLATMHAMKGLEFRAVSVLGVAEGAVPFAREITPREVDSLQHDADLLRERCLLFVACTRAREALSVTWSGTPSPFLPRST
;
A
#
# COMPACT_ATOMS: atom_id res chain seq x y z
N MET A 1 17.07 -36.54 11.41
CA MET A 1 16.75 -35.27 12.10
C MET A 1 15.52 -34.67 11.45
N PRO A 2 14.59 -34.12 12.21
CA PRO A 2 13.41 -33.43 11.65
C PRO A 2 13.85 -32.18 10.90
N ARG A 3 13.21 -31.93 9.77
CA ARG A 3 13.34 -30.69 9.00
C ARG A 3 12.15 -29.81 9.30
N LEU A 4 12.37 -28.53 9.53
CA LEU A 4 11.31 -27.56 9.79
C LEU A 4 10.97 -26.78 8.52
N ALA A 5 9.68 -26.68 8.27
CA ALA A 5 9.11 -25.72 7.33
C ALA A 5 8.24 -24.72 8.10
N PHE A 6 8.13 -23.52 7.60
CA PHE A 6 7.37 -22.43 8.23
C PHE A 6 6.31 -21.93 7.25
N ALA A 7 5.07 -21.94 7.68
CA ALA A 7 3.95 -21.36 6.92
C ALA A 7 3.94 -19.84 7.03
N GLN A 8 3.33 -19.16 6.06
CA GLN A 8 3.14 -17.72 6.10
C GLN A 8 2.40 -17.27 7.37
N SER A 9 1.35 -18.01 7.78
CA SER A 9 0.59 -17.72 9.00
C SER A 9 1.42 -17.72 10.30
N PHE A 10 2.53 -18.50 10.34
CA PHE A 10 3.47 -18.43 11.45
C PHE A 10 4.19 -17.08 11.47
N TRP A 11 4.66 -16.59 10.32
CA TRP A 11 5.39 -15.33 10.22
C TRP A 11 4.52 -14.14 10.56
N ASP A 12 3.28 -14.15 10.09
CA ASP A 12 2.29 -13.10 10.38
C ASP A 12 2.07 -12.93 11.90
N GLY A 13 2.08 -14.05 12.65
CA GLY A 13 1.99 -14.05 14.10
C GLY A 13 3.34 -13.77 14.82
N TYR A 14 4.45 -14.31 14.31
CA TYR A 14 5.75 -14.26 14.98
C TYR A 14 6.25 -12.83 15.21
N ASP A 15 6.03 -11.93 14.25
CA ASP A 15 6.48 -10.54 14.35
C ASP A 15 5.68 -9.72 15.37
N THR A 16 4.48 -10.17 15.73
CA THR A 16 3.66 -9.56 16.77
C THR A 16 4.03 -10.04 18.19
N LEU A 17 4.84 -11.11 18.30
CA LEU A 17 5.22 -11.68 19.58
C LEU A 17 6.20 -10.78 20.34
N GLU A 18 6.07 -10.73 21.66
CA GLU A 18 7.02 -10.07 22.54
C GLU A 18 8.41 -10.70 22.48
N LYS A 19 9.47 -9.91 22.72
CA LYS A 19 10.87 -10.38 22.70
C LYS A 19 11.12 -11.67 23.49
N PRO A 20 10.59 -11.86 24.73
CA PRO A 20 10.78 -13.10 25.46
C PRO A 20 10.19 -14.33 24.77
N VAL A 21 9.00 -14.16 24.15
CA VAL A 21 8.33 -15.25 23.43
C VAL A 21 9.09 -15.59 22.15
N ARG A 22 9.54 -14.59 21.39
CA ARG A 22 10.40 -14.81 20.21
C ARG A 22 11.72 -15.53 20.58
N ALA A 23 12.33 -15.18 21.70
CA ALA A 23 13.51 -15.90 22.20
C ALA A 23 13.17 -17.36 22.57
N GLY A 24 11.99 -17.59 23.16
CA GLY A 24 11.44 -18.92 23.42
C GLY A 24 11.25 -19.74 22.15
N VAL A 25 10.66 -19.15 21.11
CA VAL A 25 10.49 -19.80 19.79
C VAL A 25 11.83 -20.21 19.22
N ARG A 26 12.81 -19.31 19.17
CA ARG A 26 14.17 -19.61 18.68
C ARG A 26 14.80 -20.80 19.40
N LYS A 27 14.75 -20.78 20.73
CA LYS A 27 15.30 -21.86 21.57
C LYS A 27 14.58 -23.18 21.33
N ALA A 28 13.24 -23.16 21.28
CA ALA A 28 12.44 -24.36 21.06
C ALA A 28 12.70 -24.96 19.66
N MET A 29 12.75 -24.15 18.61
CA MET A 29 12.98 -24.61 17.23
C MET A 29 14.39 -25.11 17.01
N ALA A 30 15.39 -24.47 17.60
CA ALA A 30 16.77 -24.98 17.59
C ALA A 30 16.90 -26.37 18.26
N LYS A 31 16.22 -26.53 19.41
CA LYS A 31 16.17 -27.85 20.09
C LYS A 31 15.39 -28.86 19.26
N PHE A 32 14.29 -28.47 18.63
CA PHE A 32 13.46 -29.33 17.75
C PHE A 32 14.29 -29.93 16.62
N GLN A 33 15.09 -29.13 15.94
CA GLN A 33 15.98 -29.60 14.86
C GLN A 33 17.16 -30.47 15.33
N ALA A 34 17.61 -30.28 16.56
CA ALA A 34 18.75 -31.03 17.09
C ALA A 34 18.43 -32.48 17.50
N LEU A 35 17.17 -32.79 17.80
CA LEU A 35 16.69 -34.10 18.22
C LEU A 35 16.40 -35.00 17.00
N SER A 36 16.49 -36.32 17.17
CA SER A 36 15.87 -37.28 16.25
C SER A 36 14.33 -37.26 16.42
N VAL A 37 13.60 -37.78 15.45
CA VAL A 37 12.11 -37.86 15.54
C VAL A 37 11.67 -38.69 16.76
N ALA A 38 12.40 -39.75 17.11
CA ALA A 38 12.12 -40.58 18.29
C ALA A 38 12.36 -39.81 19.60
N GLU A 39 13.49 -39.10 19.69
CA GLU A 39 13.79 -38.25 20.85
C GLU A 39 12.82 -37.06 20.97
N LEU A 40 12.39 -36.48 19.85
CA LEU A 40 11.41 -35.38 19.82
C LEU A 40 10.08 -35.81 20.43
N ASN A 41 9.58 -36.99 20.08
CA ASN A 41 8.33 -37.53 20.62
C ASN A 41 8.43 -37.89 22.11
N ALA A 42 9.65 -38.14 22.63
CA ALA A 42 9.90 -38.46 24.03
C ALA A 42 10.28 -37.24 24.88
N ASP A 43 10.55 -36.09 24.27
CA ASP A 43 11.08 -34.90 24.96
C ASP A 43 10.00 -34.18 25.76
N LYS A 44 10.13 -34.27 27.10
CA LYS A 44 9.18 -33.62 28.04
C LYS A 44 9.28 -32.06 28.00
N GLY A 45 10.37 -31.50 27.54
CA GLY A 45 10.60 -30.06 27.48
C GLY A 45 9.87 -29.41 26.33
N LEU A 46 9.97 -29.97 25.12
CA LEU A 46 9.22 -29.53 23.95
C LEU A 46 7.78 -30.02 23.97
N HIS A 47 7.52 -31.18 24.59
CA HIS A 47 6.18 -31.75 24.77
C HIS A 47 5.34 -31.70 23.51
N LEU A 48 5.82 -32.42 22.46
CA LEU A 48 5.09 -32.57 21.22
C LEU A 48 3.89 -33.49 21.41
N GLU A 49 2.68 -32.94 21.38
CA GLU A 49 1.46 -33.70 21.68
C GLU A 49 0.37 -33.54 20.63
N SER A 50 -0.49 -34.53 20.50
CA SER A 50 -1.62 -34.51 19.57
C SER A 50 -2.70 -33.58 20.07
N VAL A 51 -3.37 -32.89 19.12
CA VAL A 51 -4.53 -32.04 19.43
C VAL A 51 -5.78 -32.92 19.43
N GLU A 52 -6.47 -32.98 20.59
CA GLU A 52 -7.70 -33.76 20.70
C GLU A 52 -8.82 -33.18 19.82
N ASN A 53 -9.59 -34.07 19.20
CA ASN A 53 -10.72 -33.73 18.31
C ASN A 53 -10.34 -32.80 17.12
N ALA A 54 -9.06 -32.76 16.73
CA ALA A 54 -8.65 -32.01 15.56
C ALA A 54 -9.25 -32.59 14.28
N ARG A 55 -9.69 -31.70 13.37
CA ARG A 55 -10.14 -32.08 12.02
C ARG A 55 -9.02 -32.67 11.18
N ASP A 56 -7.79 -32.25 11.40
CA ASP A 56 -6.59 -32.83 10.83
C ASP A 56 -5.85 -33.66 11.91
N PRO A 57 -5.75 -34.98 11.75
CA PRO A 57 -5.11 -35.86 12.74
C PRO A 57 -3.60 -35.63 12.87
N ARG A 58 -2.98 -34.93 11.91
CA ARG A 58 -1.55 -34.58 11.92
C ARG A 58 -1.23 -33.38 12.80
N MET A 59 -2.24 -32.66 13.31
CA MET A 59 -2.02 -31.49 14.14
C MET A 59 -1.40 -31.84 15.48
N ARG A 60 -0.33 -31.14 15.83
CA ARG A 60 0.41 -31.24 17.08
C ARG A 60 0.60 -29.86 17.67
N THR A 61 0.83 -29.81 18.97
CA THR A 61 1.37 -28.64 19.64
C THR A 61 2.75 -28.91 20.20
N VAL A 62 3.62 -27.88 20.24
CA VAL A 62 4.95 -27.91 20.84
C VAL A 62 5.08 -26.79 21.85
N ARG A 63 5.63 -27.08 23.03
CA ARG A 63 5.84 -26.07 24.07
C ARG A 63 6.91 -25.08 23.69
N ILE A 64 6.55 -23.80 23.63
CA ILE A 64 7.48 -22.69 23.43
C ILE A 64 7.90 -22.10 24.78
N THR A 65 6.92 -21.78 25.62
CA THR A 65 7.09 -21.40 27.03
C THR A 65 5.97 -22.06 27.84
N ASP A 66 5.88 -21.78 29.12
CA ASP A 66 4.79 -22.35 29.93
C ASP A 66 3.39 -21.89 29.42
N PHE A 67 3.30 -20.70 28.86
CA PHE A 67 2.06 -20.10 28.39
C PHE A 67 1.86 -20.12 26.86
N TRP A 68 2.90 -20.35 26.06
CA TRP A 68 2.86 -20.29 24.62
C TRP A 68 3.11 -21.67 23.97
N ARG A 69 2.36 -21.95 22.90
CA ARG A 69 2.48 -23.17 22.08
C ARG A 69 2.74 -22.84 20.64
N GLY A 70 3.63 -23.59 20.02
CA GLY A 70 3.75 -23.66 18.57
C GLY A 70 2.77 -24.71 18.04
N VAL A 71 2.02 -24.38 16.99
CA VAL A 71 1.16 -25.33 16.29
C VAL A 71 1.92 -25.90 15.10
N VAL A 72 1.97 -27.22 15.02
CA VAL A 72 2.78 -27.95 14.04
C VAL A 72 1.93 -28.99 13.31
N LEU A 73 2.05 -29.06 11.99
CA LEU A 73 1.55 -30.15 11.18
C LEU A 73 2.69 -31.17 11.09
N ALA A 74 2.47 -32.35 11.66
CA ALA A 74 3.45 -33.46 11.67
C ALA A 74 3.24 -34.37 10.45
N PRO A 75 4.31 -34.99 9.91
CA PRO A 75 4.17 -35.97 8.84
C PRO A 75 3.49 -37.25 9.34
N ASP A 76 2.64 -37.84 8.51
CA ASP A 76 2.01 -39.15 8.70
C ASP A 76 2.46 -40.19 7.65
N ASP A 77 3.32 -39.78 6.75
CA ASP A 77 3.84 -40.51 5.59
C ASP A 77 5.25 -41.12 5.82
N GLY A 78 5.76 -41.04 7.03
CA GLY A 78 7.12 -41.46 7.37
C GLY A 78 8.23 -40.48 6.97
N SER A 79 7.86 -39.33 6.40
CA SER A 79 8.81 -38.24 6.15
C SER A 79 9.27 -37.61 7.47
N ASN A 80 10.28 -36.75 7.40
CA ASN A 80 10.79 -36.02 8.57
C ASN A 80 10.56 -34.51 8.48
N VAL A 81 9.64 -34.05 7.64
CA VAL A 81 9.32 -32.63 7.46
C VAL A 81 8.13 -32.25 8.32
N PHE A 82 8.35 -31.29 9.21
CA PHE A 82 7.32 -30.72 10.08
C PHE A 82 7.03 -29.27 9.67
N LEU A 83 5.76 -28.89 9.58
CA LEU A 83 5.37 -27.53 9.23
C LEU A 83 4.89 -26.77 10.48
N LEU A 84 5.64 -25.75 10.89
CA LEU A 84 5.22 -24.82 11.94
C LEU A 84 4.24 -23.79 11.33
N VAL A 85 3.01 -23.79 11.82
CA VAL A 85 1.91 -23.03 11.20
C VAL A 85 1.47 -21.83 12.02
N ASN A 86 1.69 -21.84 13.34
CA ASN A 86 1.36 -20.69 14.21
C ASN A 86 2.07 -20.77 15.56
N VAL A 87 2.08 -19.65 16.31
CA VAL A 87 2.47 -19.58 17.72
C VAL A 87 1.41 -18.77 18.47
N LEU A 88 0.76 -19.40 19.42
CA LEU A 88 -0.39 -18.86 20.15
C LEU A 88 -0.31 -19.12 21.64
N PRO A 89 -1.07 -18.39 22.49
CA PRO A 89 -1.29 -18.78 23.86
C PRO A 89 -1.85 -20.20 23.96
N HIS A 90 -1.63 -20.86 25.10
CA HIS A 90 -1.94 -22.29 25.29
C HIS A 90 -3.32 -22.70 24.78
N ASP A 91 -4.37 -22.13 25.32
CA ASP A 91 -5.78 -22.53 25.01
C ASP A 91 -6.18 -22.15 23.58
N ASP A 92 -5.69 -21.00 23.10
CA ASP A 92 -5.93 -20.52 21.74
C ASP A 92 -5.27 -21.45 20.71
N ALA A 93 -4.10 -21.99 20.99
CA ALA A 93 -3.39 -22.91 20.11
C ALA A 93 -4.18 -24.20 19.85
N TYR A 94 -4.74 -24.79 20.89
CA TYR A 94 -5.59 -25.98 20.75
C TYR A 94 -6.90 -25.69 20.03
N THR A 95 -7.57 -24.60 20.40
CA THR A 95 -8.81 -24.16 19.76
C THR A 95 -8.58 -23.85 18.28
N TRP A 96 -7.48 -23.19 17.95
CA TRP A 96 -7.11 -22.86 16.58
C TRP A 96 -6.80 -24.10 15.75
N ALA A 97 -6.00 -25.04 16.31
CA ALA A 97 -5.57 -26.24 15.63
C ALA A 97 -6.73 -27.22 15.39
N ALA A 98 -7.64 -27.36 16.36
CA ALA A 98 -8.77 -28.30 16.26
C ALA A 98 -9.70 -28.02 15.07
N LYS A 99 -9.81 -26.75 14.65
CA LYS A 99 -10.77 -26.33 13.60
C LYS A 99 -10.22 -26.39 12.19
N ARG A 100 -8.95 -26.64 11.99
CA ARG A 100 -8.29 -26.53 10.69
C ARG A 100 -7.98 -27.87 10.06
N LEU A 101 -8.08 -27.90 8.71
CA LEU A 101 -7.74 -29.04 7.88
C LEU A 101 -6.75 -28.60 6.81
N TYR A 102 -5.64 -29.35 6.68
CA TYR A 102 -4.65 -29.18 5.63
C TYR A 102 -4.80 -30.25 4.57
N SER A 103 -4.81 -29.88 3.32
CA SER A 103 -4.95 -30.80 2.18
C SER A 103 -4.12 -30.32 0.98
N ALA A 104 -3.74 -31.24 0.10
CA ALA A 104 -3.17 -30.90 -1.19
C ALA A 104 -4.29 -30.47 -2.14
N ASN A 105 -4.13 -29.35 -2.83
CA ASN A 105 -5.06 -28.93 -3.86
C ASN A 105 -4.96 -29.84 -5.08
N SER A 106 -6.10 -30.30 -5.60
CA SER A 106 -6.15 -31.25 -6.71
C SER A 106 -5.62 -30.70 -8.04
N ALA A 107 -5.67 -29.40 -8.26
CA ALA A 107 -5.22 -28.73 -9.49
C ALA A 107 -3.82 -28.12 -9.37
N THR A 108 -3.57 -27.29 -8.33
CA THR A 108 -2.29 -26.60 -8.13
C THR A 108 -1.20 -27.46 -7.50
N ARG A 109 -1.56 -28.57 -6.84
CA ARG A 109 -0.67 -29.44 -6.06
C ARG A 109 -0.05 -28.77 -4.81
N ALA A 110 -0.50 -27.58 -4.48
CA ALA A 110 -0.03 -26.81 -3.32
C ALA A 110 -0.72 -27.26 -2.03
N LEU A 111 -0.07 -27.05 -0.89
CA LEU A 111 -0.68 -27.24 0.42
C LEU A 111 -1.66 -26.10 0.72
N GLU A 112 -2.85 -26.44 1.09
CA GLU A 112 -3.92 -25.52 1.45
C GLU A 112 -4.41 -25.76 2.88
N VAL A 113 -4.95 -24.71 3.49
CA VAL A 113 -5.57 -24.75 4.82
C VAL A 113 -6.96 -24.12 4.76
N ARG A 114 -7.90 -24.70 5.49
CA ARG A 114 -9.27 -24.18 5.68
C ARG A 114 -9.72 -24.28 7.12
N ASN A 115 -10.65 -23.42 7.51
CA ASN A 115 -11.38 -23.58 8.76
C ASN A 115 -12.60 -24.50 8.52
N ALA A 116 -12.35 -25.80 8.57
CA ALA A 116 -13.34 -26.80 8.21
C ALA A 116 -14.61 -26.77 9.10
N VAL A 117 -14.43 -26.47 10.40
CA VAL A 117 -15.55 -26.38 11.34
C VAL A 117 -16.43 -25.17 11.03
N ALA A 118 -15.84 -24.02 10.81
CA ALA A 118 -16.62 -22.81 10.50
C ALA A 118 -17.33 -22.92 9.13
N LEU A 119 -16.73 -23.59 8.15
CA LEU A 119 -17.40 -23.87 6.87
C LEU A 119 -18.61 -24.78 7.05
N ASP A 120 -18.48 -25.85 7.86
CA ASP A 120 -19.59 -26.76 8.16
C ASP A 120 -20.74 -26.06 8.90
N GLU A 121 -20.44 -25.12 9.78
CA GLU A 121 -21.43 -24.36 10.58
C GLU A 121 -22.14 -23.29 9.75
N LEU A 122 -21.41 -22.56 8.90
CA LEU A 122 -21.96 -21.42 8.16
C LEU A 122 -22.66 -21.82 6.85
N THR A 123 -22.17 -22.81 6.13
CA THR A 123 -22.73 -23.20 4.83
C THR A 123 -24.24 -23.47 4.88
N PRO A 124 -24.83 -24.20 5.88
CA PRO A 124 -26.27 -24.43 5.96
C PRO A 124 -27.11 -23.14 6.07
N LEU A 125 -26.56 -22.07 6.71
CA LEU A 125 -27.25 -20.79 6.83
C LEU A 125 -27.37 -20.12 5.47
N TYR A 126 -26.29 -20.14 4.67
CA TYR A 126 -26.29 -19.61 3.31
C TYR A 126 -27.10 -20.45 2.34
N GLU A 127 -27.09 -21.79 2.46
CA GLU A 127 -27.98 -22.68 1.69
C GLU A 127 -29.45 -22.31 1.89
N THR A 128 -29.84 -21.95 3.10
CA THR A 128 -31.20 -21.52 3.41
C THR A 128 -31.55 -20.20 2.72
N ALA A 129 -30.63 -19.22 2.76
CA ALA A 129 -30.81 -17.95 2.09
C ALA A 129 -30.81 -18.10 0.54
N ALA A 130 -30.00 -18.99 0.01
CA ALA A 130 -29.89 -19.28 -1.43
C ALA A 130 -31.19 -19.81 -2.05
N ARG A 131 -32.04 -20.52 -1.28
CA ARG A 131 -33.32 -21.07 -1.77
C ARG A 131 -34.30 -20.00 -2.25
N THR A 132 -34.20 -18.77 -1.77
CA THR A 132 -35.07 -17.65 -2.13
C THR A 132 -34.39 -16.66 -3.07
N ALA A 133 -33.14 -16.89 -3.40
CA ALA A 133 -32.35 -15.99 -4.25
C ALA A 133 -32.77 -16.16 -5.74
N PRO A 134 -32.86 -15.07 -6.51
CA PRO A 134 -33.22 -15.11 -7.91
C PRO A 134 -32.16 -15.78 -8.79
N ARG A 135 -30.91 -15.74 -8.38
CA ARG A 135 -29.76 -16.34 -9.07
C ARG A 135 -28.62 -16.58 -8.09
N LEU A 136 -27.86 -17.65 -8.29
CA LEU A 136 -26.64 -17.94 -7.56
C LEU A 136 -25.40 -17.41 -8.31
N LEU A 137 -24.36 -17.08 -7.56
CA LEU A 137 -23.15 -16.43 -8.09
C LEU A 137 -22.43 -17.28 -9.15
N PHE A 138 -22.38 -18.61 -8.96
CA PHE A 138 -21.64 -19.53 -9.84
C PHE A 138 -22.56 -20.48 -10.61
N VAL A 139 -23.80 -20.10 -10.90
CA VAL A 139 -24.78 -20.94 -11.58
C VAL A 139 -24.34 -21.35 -12.99
N ASP A 140 -23.60 -20.52 -13.68
CA ASP A 140 -23.17 -20.74 -15.07
C ASP A 140 -21.91 -21.64 -15.19
N VAL A 141 -21.25 -22.00 -14.09
CA VAL A 141 -20.06 -22.85 -14.08
C VAL A 141 -20.42 -24.23 -13.54
N SER A 142 -20.11 -25.31 -14.28
CA SER A 142 -20.42 -26.65 -13.86
C SER A 142 -19.62 -27.13 -12.65
N ASP A 143 -20.14 -28.10 -11.87
CA ASP A 143 -19.38 -28.70 -10.77
C ASP A 143 -18.10 -29.39 -11.23
N GLY A 144 -18.14 -30.02 -12.42
CA GLY A 144 -16.97 -30.64 -13.04
C GLY A 144 -15.86 -29.60 -13.28
N THR A 145 -16.21 -28.47 -13.91
CA THR A 145 -15.30 -27.39 -14.18
C THR A 145 -14.72 -26.81 -12.89
N LEU A 146 -15.54 -26.61 -11.85
CA LEU A 146 -15.04 -26.13 -10.56
C LEU A 146 -14.03 -27.10 -9.94
N ARG A 147 -14.28 -28.42 -10.01
CA ARG A 147 -13.32 -29.43 -9.52
C ARG A 147 -12.03 -29.46 -10.35
N GLU A 148 -12.12 -29.32 -11.67
CA GLU A 148 -10.94 -29.21 -12.55
C GLU A 148 -10.08 -28.00 -12.21
N LEU A 149 -10.68 -26.92 -11.71
CA LEU A 149 -10.00 -25.74 -11.21
C LEU A 149 -9.49 -25.89 -9.76
N GLY A 150 -9.66 -27.07 -9.14
CA GLY A 150 -9.14 -27.38 -7.81
C GLY A 150 -10.11 -27.06 -6.65
N ILE A 151 -11.39 -26.82 -6.94
CA ILE A 151 -12.41 -26.63 -5.89
C ILE A 151 -12.81 -28.00 -5.33
N ASP A 152 -12.57 -28.22 -4.06
CA ASP A 152 -12.96 -29.45 -3.37
C ASP A 152 -14.45 -29.46 -2.95
N ASP A 153 -14.96 -30.61 -2.53
CA ASP A 153 -16.38 -30.78 -2.25
C ASP A 153 -16.93 -29.92 -1.12
N GLN A 154 -16.12 -29.60 -0.08
CA GLN A 154 -16.56 -28.75 1.02
C GLN A 154 -16.69 -27.29 0.55
N VAL A 155 -15.70 -26.80 -0.19
CA VAL A 155 -15.72 -25.45 -0.77
C VAL A 155 -16.76 -25.35 -1.89
N LEU A 156 -16.94 -26.40 -2.70
CA LEU A 156 -17.97 -26.46 -3.74
C LEU A 156 -19.37 -26.29 -3.15
N ARG A 157 -19.64 -26.98 -2.05
CA ARG A 157 -20.92 -26.84 -1.34
C ARG A 157 -21.14 -25.41 -0.86
N ALA A 158 -20.14 -24.79 -0.26
CA ALA A 158 -20.21 -23.39 0.14
C ALA A 158 -20.41 -22.46 -1.08
N ALA A 159 -19.63 -22.61 -2.15
CA ALA A 159 -19.72 -21.80 -3.35
C ALA A 159 -21.12 -21.86 -4.01
N ARG A 160 -21.78 -23.03 -3.98
CA ARG A 160 -23.15 -23.22 -4.49
C ARG A 160 -24.23 -22.55 -3.64
N SER A 161 -23.90 -22.07 -2.46
CA SER A 161 -24.82 -21.31 -1.60
C SER A 161 -24.66 -19.79 -1.72
N LEU A 162 -23.67 -19.29 -2.47
CA LEU A 162 -23.39 -17.86 -2.58
C LEU A 162 -24.27 -17.18 -3.65
N VAL A 163 -24.78 -16.00 -3.30
CA VAL A 163 -25.66 -15.20 -4.16
C VAL A 163 -24.91 -14.06 -4.84
N ASP A 164 -23.93 -13.47 -4.15
CA ASP A 164 -23.16 -12.32 -4.61
C ASP A 164 -21.70 -12.34 -4.15
N LYS A 165 -20.92 -11.37 -4.65
CA LYS A 165 -19.50 -11.20 -4.31
C LYS A 165 -19.28 -10.85 -2.82
N ALA A 166 -20.21 -10.14 -2.19
CA ALA A 166 -20.08 -9.76 -0.79
C ALA A 166 -20.14 -11.00 0.12
N GLN A 167 -20.99 -11.96 -0.23
CA GLN A 167 -21.04 -13.26 0.46
C GLN A 167 -19.77 -14.07 0.24
N LEU A 168 -19.20 -14.09 -0.98
CA LEU A 168 -17.89 -14.70 -1.22
C LEU A 168 -16.77 -14.06 -0.38
N GLU A 169 -16.78 -12.74 -0.25
CA GLU A 169 -15.84 -12.03 0.60
C GLU A 169 -16.00 -12.38 2.09
N ALA A 170 -17.23 -12.60 2.57
CA ALA A 170 -17.49 -13.05 3.94
C ALA A 170 -16.91 -14.44 4.23
N PHE A 171 -16.84 -15.31 3.25
CA PHE A 171 -16.19 -16.63 3.35
C PHE A 171 -14.68 -16.60 3.17
N ALA A 172 -14.10 -15.49 2.70
CA ALA A 172 -12.70 -15.41 2.29
C ALA A 172 -11.69 -15.89 3.34
N THR A 173 -11.94 -15.64 4.63
CA THR A 173 -11.06 -16.07 5.73
C THR A 173 -11.19 -17.55 6.11
N LEU A 174 -12.19 -18.22 5.59
CA LEU A 174 -12.49 -19.62 5.89
C LEU A 174 -12.05 -20.56 4.79
N LEU A 175 -12.03 -20.07 3.53
CA LEU A 175 -11.71 -20.82 2.33
C LEU A 175 -10.19 -20.96 2.15
N PRO A 176 -9.73 -22.07 1.51
CA PRO A 176 -8.36 -22.17 1.04
C PRO A 176 -8.05 -21.07 0.03
N GLU A 177 -6.84 -20.52 0.10
CA GLU A 177 -6.43 -19.35 -0.65
C GLU A 177 -6.49 -19.55 -2.17
N ASP A 178 -6.01 -20.71 -2.69
CA ASP A 178 -6.04 -21.01 -4.11
C ASP A 178 -7.48 -21.16 -4.63
N GLN A 179 -8.33 -21.83 -3.86
CA GLN A 179 -9.75 -22.02 -4.20
C GLN A 179 -10.53 -20.71 -4.12
N LEU A 180 -10.25 -19.89 -3.12
CA LEU A 180 -10.83 -18.54 -3.02
C LEU A 180 -10.47 -17.70 -4.24
N GLU A 181 -9.21 -17.72 -4.67
CA GLU A 181 -8.78 -16.96 -5.84
C GLU A 181 -9.47 -17.43 -7.12
N VAL A 182 -9.58 -18.73 -7.33
CA VAL A 182 -10.37 -19.31 -8.43
C VAL A 182 -11.80 -18.78 -8.42
N LEU A 183 -12.48 -18.84 -7.26
CA LEU A 183 -13.85 -18.34 -7.12
C LEU A 183 -13.95 -16.83 -7.35
N GLN A 184 -12.97 -16.05 -6.90
CA GLN A 184 -12.93 -14.61 -7.14
C GLN A 184 -12.78 -14.26 -8.62
N TYR A 185 -11.91 -14.99 -9.37
CA TYR A 185 -11.77 -14.80 -10.82
C TYR A 185 -13.06 -15.11 -11.57
N LEU A 186 -13.69 -16.23 -11.25
CA LEU A 186 -14.98 -16.61 -11.83
C LEU A 186 -16.07 -15.57 -11.50
N ALA A 187 -16.11 -15.07 -10.26
CA ALA A 187 -17.05 -14.03 -9.84
C ALA A 187 -16.81 -12.68 -10.56
N GLU A 188 -15.59 -12.40 -11.00
CA GLU A 188 -15.26 -11.22 -11.84
C GLU A 188 -15.61 -11.42 -13.33
N GLY A 189 -16.10 -12.60 -13.72
CA GLY A 189 -16.54 -12.92 -15.08
C GLY A 189 -15.44 -13.46 -16.00
N PHE A 190 -14.30 -13.92 -15.45
CA PHE A 190 -13.28 -14.64 -16.24
C PHE A 190 -13.80 -16.03 -16.64
N SER A 191 -13.43 -16.47 -17.85
CA SER A 191 -13.76 -17.83 -18.27
C SER A 191 -12.95 -18.88 -17.49
N PRO A 192 -13.45 -20.12 -17.36
CA PRO A 192 -12.70 -21.19 -16.72
C PRO A 192 -11.30 -21.43 -17.32
N GLU A 193 -11.14 -21.26 -18.63
CA GLU A 193 -9.86 -21.38 -19.33
C GLU A 193 -8.89 -20.28 -18.95
N GLU A 194 -9.38 -19.05 -18.80
CA GLU A 194 -8.57 -17.93 -18.30
C GLU A 194 -8.15 -18.17 -16.85
N VAL A 195 -9.07 -18.62 -16.01
CA VAL A 195 -8.78 -18.95 -14.60
C VAL A 195 -7.77 -20.09 -14.51
N TYR A 196 -7.91 -21.15 -15.29
CA TYR A 196 -6.94 -22.24 -15.32
C TYR A 196 -5.55 -21.72 -15.70
N ARG A 197 -5.44 -20.93 -16.78
CA ARG A 197 -4.18 -20.38 -17.27
C ARG A 197 -3.54 -19.41 -16.27
N ASP A 198 -4.33 -18.51 -15.69
CA ASP A 198 -3.82 -17.35 -14.93
C ASP A 198 -3.66 -17.65 -13.42
N VAL A 199 -4.35 -18.67 -12.90
CA VAL A 199 -4.29 -19.08 -11.49
C VAL A 199 -3.69 -20.48 -11.34
N VAL A 200 -4.30 -21.49 -11.94
CA VAL A 200 -3.95 -22.90 -11.69
C VAL A 200 -2.60 -23.24 -12.31
N ALA A 201 -2.42 -22.99 -13.61
CA ALA A 201 -1.20 -23.33 -14.33
C ALA A 201 0.04 -22.57 -13.83
N VAL A 202 -0.13 -21.33 -13.37
CA VAL A 202 0.97 -20.53 -12.82
C VAL A 202 1.47 -21.07 -11.47
N ARG A 203 0.58 -21.69 -10.69
CA ARG A 203 0.90 -22.23 -9.35
C ARG A 203 1.34 -23.69 -9.39
N ARG A 204 0.92 -24.43 -10.40
CA ARG A 204 1.30 -25.82 -10.56
C ARG A 204 2.78 -25.91 -10.94
N PRO A 205 3.64 -26.59 -10.16
CA PRO A 205 5.03 -26.79 -10.54
C PRO A 205 5.15 -27.53 -11.87
N ALA A 206 6.14 -27.18 -12.69
CA ALA A 206 6.36 -27.84 -13.98
C ALA A 206 6.58 -29.36 -13.85
N ASP A 207 7.21 -29.77 -12.75
CA ASP A 207 7.53 -31.18 -12.44
C ASP A 207 6.48 -31.83 -11.52
N ALA A 208 5.30 -31.20 -11.31
CA ALA A 208 4.28 -31.76 -10.43
C ALA A 208 3.73 -33.07 -11.00
N PRO A 209 3.58 -34.12 -10.16
CA PRO A 209 3.05 -35.41 -10.58
C PRO A 209 1.64 -35.25 -11.19
N PRO A 210 1.25 -36.13 -12.15
CA PRO A 210 -0.05 -36.06 -12.78
C PRO A 210 -1.19 -36.26 -11.79
N GLU A 211 -0.99 -37.09 -10.77
CA GLU A 211 -1.95 -37.31 -9.68
C GLU A 211 -1.58 -36.57 -8.40
N PRO A 212 -2.54 -36.16 -7.56
CA PRO A 212 -2.26 -35.55 -6.27
C PRO A 212 -1.47 -36.52 -5.38
N VAL A 213 -0.37 -36.02 -4.81
CA VAL A 213 0.43 -36.76 -3.82
C VAL A 213 0.07 -36.17 -2.46
N GLU A 214 -0.22 -37.04 -1.48
CA GLU A 214 -0.57 -36.62 -0.11
C GLU A 214 0.66 -36.50 0.81
N ASP A 215 1.85 -36.88 0.34
CA ASP A 215 3.10 -36.74 1.08
C ASP A 215 3.42 -35.30 1.42
N LEU A 216 3.51 -35.00 2.72
CA LEU A 216 3.66 -33.65 3.25
C LEU A 216 4.93 -32.95 2.74
N ALA A 217 6.02 -33.67 2.57
CA ALA A 217 7.27 -33.08 2.09
C ALA A 217 7.17 -32.60 0.64
N THR A 218 6.54 -33.39 -0.23
CA THR A 218 6.29 -33.04 -1.63
C THR A 218 5.31 -31.87 -1.76
N VAL A 219 4.23 -31.88 -0.99
CA VAL A 219 3.23 -30.80 -1.03
C VAL A 219 3.80 -29.48 -0.50
N ILE A 220 4.66 -29.55 0.53
CA ILE A 220 5.42 -28.37 1.01
C ILE A 220 6.36 -27.86 -0.08
N ALA A 221 7.09 -28.73 -0.75
CA ALA A 221 8.00 -28.36 -1.85
C ALA A 221 7.24 -27.71 -3.03
N ASN A 222 6.01 -28.13 -3.27
CA ASN A 222 5.11 -27.54 -4.28
C ASN A 222 4.50 -26.19 -3.85
N THR A 223 4.77 -25.72 -2.62
CA THR A 223 4.19 -24.51 -2.06
C THR A 223 5.23 -23.44 -1.68
N PRO A 224 6.27 -23.18 -2.49
CA PRO A 224 7.38 -22.30 -2.10
C PRO A 224 6.97 -20.85 -1.90
N ALA A 225 5.81 -20.44 -2.45
CA ALA A 225 5.28 -19.08 -2.31
C ALA A 225 4.71 -18.78 -0.91
N ARG A 226 4.41 -19.81 -0.11
CA ARG A 226 3.73 -19.69 1.21
C ARG A 226 4.41 -20.46 2.31
N ILE A 227 5.31 -21.37 1.96
CA ILE A 227 6.00 -22.23 2.92
C ILE A 227 7.48 -22.20 2.63
N ARG A 228 8.28 -21.94 3.66
CA ARG A 228 9.72 -21.96 3.57
C ARG A 228 10.27 -23.17 4.32
N LEU A 229 10.89 -24.07 3.60
CA LEU A 229 11.65 -25.20 4.17
C LEU A 229 13.01 -24.69 4.60
N VAL A 230 13.40 -24.99 5.85
CA VAL A 230 14.68 -24.61 6.43
C VAL A 230 15.60 -25.84 6.44
N THR A 231 16.78 -25.70 5.85
CA THR A 231 17.71 -26.81 5.63
C THR A 231 18.65 -27.06 6.81
N GLY A 232 18.76 -26.11 7.76
CA GLY A 232 19.63 -26.29 8.93
C GLY A 232 19.53 -25.19 9.99
N PRO A 233 20.20 -25.38 11.15
CA PRO A 233 20.15 -24.46 12.29
C PRO A 233 20.68 -23.06 11.99
N GLN A 234 21.65 -22.92 11.11
CA GLN A 234 22.23 -21.64 10.72
C GLN A 234 21.23 -20.83 9.89
N GLU A 235 20.60 -21.47 8.90
CA GLU A 235 19.55 -20.82 8.09
C GLU A 235 18.34 -20.44 8.95
N LEU A 236 17.97 -21.28 9.94
CA LEU A 236 16.92 -20.96 10.89
C LEU A 236 17.23 -19.70 11.69
N GLN A 237 18.45 -19.57 12.19
CA GLN A 237 18.89 -18.41 12.96
C GLN A 237 18.87 -17.15 12.11
N GLU A 238 19.42 -17.20 10.91
CA GLU A 238 19.41 -16.07 9.97
C GLU A 238 17.99 -15.60 9.63
N ILE A 239 17.07 -16.54 9.39
CA ILE A 239 15.67 -16.23 9.05
C ILE A 239 14.94 -15.61 10.24
N LEU A 240 15.14 -16.10 11.46
CA LEU A 240 14.49 -15.60 12.66
C LEU A 240 15.10 -14.27 13.18
N GLU A 241 16.30 -13.90 12.71
CA GLU A 241 16.98 -12.66 13.05
C GLU A 241 16.81 -11.54 12.00
N LYS A 242 16.40 -11.88 10.77
CA LYS A 242 16.21 -10.88 9.70
C LYS A 242 15.13 -9.88 10.08
N PRO A 243 15.38 -8.57 9.84
CA PRO A 243 14.36 -7.55 10.07
C PRO A 243 13.09 -7.81 9.23
N PHE A 244 11.94 -7.47 9.76
CA PHE A 244 10.63 -7.52 9.06
C PHE A 244 10.66 -6.86 7.67
N GLU A 245 11.56 -5.92 7.44
CA GLU A 245 11.75 -5.22 6.15
C GLU A 245 12.06 -6.16 4.98
N ALA A 246 12.75 -7.27 5.21
CA ALA A 246 13.00 -8.28 4.18
C ALA A 246 11.72 -9.01 3.74
N TRP A 247 10.69 -9.04 4.58
CA TRP A 247 9.41 -9.69 4.31
C TRP A 247 8.38 -8.77 3.63
N ARG A 248 8.60 -7.45 3.64
CA ARG A 248 7.76 -6.45 2.94
C ARG A 248 7.62 -6.70 1.43
N VAL A 249 8.44 -7.61 0.90
CA VAL A 249 8.49 -7.91 -0.52
C VAL A 249 7.63 -9.12 -0.90
N PHE A 250 6.95 -9.76 0.06
CA PHE A 250 6.06 -10.89 -0.24
C PHE A 250 4.69 -10.39 -0.72
N LEU A 251 4.21 -11.00 -1.80
CA LEU A 251 2.92 -10.69 -2.41
C LEU A 251 1.81 -11.55 -1.84
N HIS A 252 0.76 -10.87 -1.37
CA HIS A 252 -0.53 -11.51 -1.20
C HIS A 252 -1.12 -11.94 -2.57
N PRO A 253 -1.96 -12.99 -2.66
CA PRO A 253 -2.55 -13.46 -3.90
C PRO A 253 -3.23 -12.38 -4.74
N SER A 254 -3.99 -11.47 -4.12
CA SER A 254 -4.62 -10.35 -4.82
C SER A 254 -3.62 -9.39 -5.48
N GLN A 255 -2.47 -9.17 -4.84
CA GLN A 255 -1.38 -8.37 -5.39
C GLN A 255 -0.64 -9.15 -6.48
N ARG A 256 -0.39 -10.47 -6.25
CA ARG A 256 0.26 -11.36 -7.21
C ARG A 256 -0.50 -11.43 -8.52
N ARG A 257 -1.83 -11.56 -8.46
CA ARG A 257 -2.72 -11.53 -9.62
C ARG A 257 -2.46 -10.34 -10.53
N VAL A 258 -2.27 -9.17 -9.96
CA VAL A 258 -2.05 -7.94 -10.71
C VAL A 258 -0.60 -7.79 -11.16
N ALA A 259 0.36 -8.12 -10.29
CA ALA A 259 1.78 -7.95 -10.57
C ALA A 259 2.31 -8.96 -11.61
N TYR A 260 1.85 -10.21 -11.57
CA TYR A 260 2.36 -11.31 -12.40
C TYR A 260 1.46 -11.72 -13.55
N ARG A 261 0.39 -10.97 -13.82
CA ARG A 261 -0.39 -11.22 -15.05
C ARG A 261 0.54 -11.14 -16.27
N THR A 262 0.44 -12.13 -17.15
CA THR A 262 1.37 -12.33 -18.25
C THR A 262 1.55 -11.09 -19.10
N SER A 263 0.45 -10.45 -19.55
CA SER A 263 0.51 -9.18 -20.28
C SER A 263 -0.82 -8.43 -20.16
N TYR A 264 -0.73 -7.12 -20.28
CA TYR A 264 -1.85 -6.21 -20.39
C TYR A 264 -1.84 -5.56 -21.77
N GLY A 265 -2.98 -5.45 -22.42
CA GLY A 265 -3.10 -4.87 -23.76
C GLY A 265 -2.92 -3.34 -23.83
N GLY A 266 -2.37 -2.71 -22.80
CA GLY A 266 -2.14 -1.27 -22.68
C GLY A 266 -2.03 -0.82 -21.24
N PRO A 267 -2.27 0.48 -20.93
CA PRO A 267 -2.15 1.02 -19.58
C PRO A 267 -3.00 0.28 -18.53
N VAL A 268 -2.44 0.06 -17.37
CA VAL A 268 -3.07 -0.62 -16.23
C VAL A 268 -3.10 0.31 -15.03
N GLN A 269 -4.20 0.27 -14.29
CA GLN A 269 -4.34 1.00 -13.04
C GLN A 269 -4.61 0.05 -11.87
N VAL A 270 -3.91 0.27 -10.78
CA VAL A 270 -4.08 -0.46 -9.52
C VAL A 270 -4.36 0.55 -8.42
N THR A 271 -5.58 0.57 -7.93
CA THR A 271 -5.97 1.41 -6.80
C THR A 271 -6.07 0.60 -5.52
N GLY A 272 -6.04 1.28 -4.39
CA GLY A 272 -6.21 0.64 -3.09
C GLY A 272 -5.97 1.63 -1.96
N GLY A 273 -6.56 1.39 -0.80
CA GLY A 273 -6.36 2.19 0.40
C GLY A 273 -4.95 2.09 0.98
N PRO A 274 -4.69 2.76 2.11
CA PRO A 274 -3.42 2.63 2.81
C PRO A 274 -3.11 1.17 3.16
N GLY A 275 -1.84 0.78 3.11
CA GLY A 275 -1.41 -0.55 3.56
C GLY A 275 -1.83 -1.74 2.69
N THR A 276 -2.47 -1.51 1.53
CA THR A 276 -2.90 -2.61 0.64
C THR A 276 -1.79 -3.17 -0.25
N GLY A 277 -0.55 -2.65 -0.15
CA GLY A 277 0.62 -3.17 -0.86
C GLY A 277 0.72 -2.77 -2.33
N LYS A 278 0.18 -1.62 -2.73
CA LYS A 278 0.30 -1.07 -4.09
C LYS A 278 1.76 -0.97 -4.57
N THR A 279 2.62 -0.40 -3.73
CA THR A 279 4.06 -0.29 -4.00
C THR A 279 4.72 -1.66 -4.19
N VAL A 280 4.34 -2.64 -3.36
CA VAL A 280 4.83 -4.03 -3.49
C VAL A 280 4.39 -4.63 -4.83
N ALA A 281 3.12 -4.43 -5.23
CA ALA A 281 2.63 -4.87 -6.53
C ALA A 281 3.38 -4.20 -7.70
N ALA A 282 3.70 -2.90 -7.58
CA ALA A 282 4.50 -2.18 -8.58
C ALA A 282 5.93 -2.75 -8.71
N LEU A 283 6.62 -3.00 -7.60
CA LEU A 283 7.96 -3.59 -7.59
C LEU A 283 7.97 -5.00 -8.20
N HIS A 284 7.00 -5.83 -7.85
CA HIS A 284 6.88 -7.17 -8.43
C HIS A 284 6.50 -7.13 -9.92
N ARG A 285 5.74 -6.11 -10.37
CA ARG A 285 5.52 -5.90 -11.80
C ARG A 285 6.82 -5.61 -12.52
N VAL A 286 7.69 -4.77 -11.96
CA VAL A 286 9.05 -4.52 -12.49
C VAL A 286 9.83 -5.84 -12.60
N LYS A 287 9.88 -6.65 -11.52
CA LYS A 287 10.55 -7.96 -11.54
C LYS A 287 9.99 -8.88 -12.64
N HIS A 288 8.66 -8.93 -12.77
CA HIS A 288 8.01 -9.74 -13.81
C HIS A 288 8.39 -9.29 -15.24
N LEU A 289 8.37 -7.98 -15.49
CA LEU A 289 8.71 -7.41 -16.79
C LEU A 289 10.19 -7.64 -17.15
N LEU A 290 11.10 -7.54 -16.18
CA LEU A 290 12.52 -7.86 -16.35
C LEU A 290 12.77 -9.30 -16.76
N GLY A 291 11.98 -10.24 -16.23
CA GLY A 291 12.09 -11.67 -16.56
C GLY A 291 11.53 -12.05 -17.94
N ARG A 292 10.78 -11.15 -18.59
CA ARG A 292 10.15 -11.43 -19.91
C ARG A 292 10.95 -10.97 -21.11
N SER A 293 11.81 -10.00 -20.96
CA SER A 293 12.62 -9.44 -22.05
C SER A 293 14.04 -9.21 -21.57
N GLU A 294 15.03 -9.54 -22.40
CA GLU A 294 16.44 -9.31 -22.07
C GLU A 294 16.90 -7.88 -22.32
N ASP A 295 16.22 -7.12 -23.20
CA ASP A 295 16.71 -5.82 -23.70
C ASP A 295 15.87 -4.59 -23.27
N GLY A 296 14.72 -4.76 -22.64
CA GLY A 296 13.83 -3.65 -22.30
C GLY A 296 14.29 -2.86 -21.06
N ARG A 297 14.40 -1.53 -21.15
CA ARG A 297 14.58 -0.65 -19.99
C ARG A 297 13.23 -0.31 -19.37
N ILE A 298 13.21 -0.16 -18.04
CA ILE A 298 12.02 0.18 -17.27
C ILE A 298 12.26 1.49 -16.52
N LEU A 299 11.31 2.41 -16.59
CA LEU A 299 11.27 3.58 -15.71
C LEU A 299 10.33 3.26 -14.52
N LEU A 300 10.88 3.17 -13.32
CA LEU A 300 10.13 3.12 -12.08
C LEU A 300 10.14 4.51 -11.44
N THR A 301 8.98 5.12 -11.32
CA THR A 301 8.90 6.53 -10.90
C THR A 301 7.85 6.75 -9.81
N THR A 302 8.07 7.83 -9.05
CA THR A 302 7.19 8.27 -7.97
C THR A 302 7.28 9.79 -7.80
N TYR A 303 6.56 10.33 -6.80
CA TYR A 303 6.43 11.77 -6.62
C TYR A 303 7.61 12.43 -5.88
N THR A 304 8.21 11.79 -4.85
CA THR A 304 9.28 12.41 -4.03
C THR A 304 10.60 11.64 -4.09
N ASN A 305 11.71 12.34 -3.85
CA ASN A 305 13.04 11.72 -3.80
C ASN A 305 13.16 10.67 -2.68
N ALA A 306 12.53 10.90 -1.53
CA ALA A 306 12.53 9.94 -0.43
C ALA A 306 11.85 8.63 -0.83
N LEU A 307 10.68 8.71 -1.50
CA LEU A 307 9.99 7.54 -2.06
C LEU A 307 10.85 6.84 -3.13
N ALA A 308 11.49 7.58 -4.02
CA ALA A 308 12.35 7.00 -5.05
C ALA A 308 13.56 6.25 -4.46
N THR A 309 14.14 6.77 -3.35
CA THR A 309 15.21 6.09 -2.62
C THR A 309 14.70 4.79 -2.01
N GLY A 310 13.55 4.82 -1.31
CA GLY A 310 12.94 3.62 -0.74
C GLY A 310 12.56 2.57 -1.79
N LEU A 311 12.04 2.99 -2.95
CA LEU A 311 11.76 2.08 -4.07
C LEU A 311 13.03 1.40 -4.58
N ARG A 312 14.15 2.13 -4.67
CA ARG A 312 15.43 1.56 -5.11
C ARG A 312 15.96 0.51 -4.12
N GLU A 313 15.92 0.81 -2.84
CA GLU A 313 16.33 -0.12 -1.78
C GLU A 313 15.46 -1.40 -1.79
N MET A 314 14.13 -1.24 -1.84
CA MET A 314 13.22 -2.39 -1.91
C MET A 314 13.39 -3.19 -3.20
N LEU A 315 13.66 -2.54 -4.34
CA LEU A 315 13.89 -3.22 -5.60
C LEU A 315 15.20 -4.02 -5.56
N GLY A 316 16.28 -3.47 -4.95
CA GLY A 316 17.54 -4.17 -4.73
C GLY A 316 17.32 -5.48 -3.97
N LEU A 317 16.63 -5.38 -2.83
CA LEU A 317 16.27 -6.57 -2.02
C LEU A 317 15.43 -7.58 -2.82
N LEU A 318 14.48 -7.11 -3.64
CA LEU A 318 13.61 -7.98 -4.43
C LEU A 318 14.33 -8.72 -5.56
N LEU A 319 15.37 -8.11 -6.12
CA LEU A 319 16.19 -8.65 -7.21
C LEU A 319 17.48 -9.32 -6.70
N ASP A 320 17.58 -9.58 -5.39
CA ASP A 320 18.74 -10.19 -4.77
C ASP A 320 20.06 -9.45 -5.10
N GLU A 321 20.00 -8.11 -5.21
CA GLU A 321 21.11 -7.21 -5.59
C GLU A 321 21.76 -7.54 -6.95
N ASP A 322 21.01 -8.16 -7.86
CA ASP A 322 21.50 -8.46 -9.23
C ASP A 322 21.75 -7.18 -10.01
N GLU A 323 23.03 -6.81 -10.12
CA GLU A 323 23.47 -5.58 -10.79
C GLU A 323 23.04 -5.50 -12.26
N LYS A 324 22.93 -6.64 -12.96
CA LYS A 324 22.52 -6.65 -14.38
C LYS A 324 21.04 -6.31 -14.53
N LEU A 325 20.21 -6.83 -13.66
CA LEU A 325 18.78 -6.51 -13.65
C LEU A 325 18.56 -5.07 -13.19
N LEU A 326 19.25 -4.64 -12.12
CA LEU A 326 19.15 -3.29 -11.59
C LEU A 326 19.58 -2.22 -12.59
N ALA A 327 20.61 -2.48 -13.41
CA ALA A 327 21.06 -1.55 -14.46
C ALA A 327 20.02 -1.29 -15.56
N ARG A 328 19.00 -2.13 -15.66
CA ARG A 328 17.90 -1.98 -16.63
C ARG A 328 16.73 -1.16 -16.07
N VAL A 329 16.77 -0.76 -14.80
CA VAL A 329 15.68 -0.03 -14.14
C VAL A 329 16.17 1.35 -13.70
N ASP A 330 15.60 2.39 -14.27
CA ASP A 330 15.81 3.75 -13.79
C ASP A 330 14.78 4.08 -12.70
N VAL A 331 15.24 4.17 -11.44
CA VAL A 331 14.39 4.55 -10.31
C VAL A 331 14.59 6.03 -10.00
N THR A 332 13.58 6.87 -10.27
CA THR A 332 13.69 8.33 -10.13
C THR A 332 12.33 9.00 -9.93
N THR A 333 12.33 10.28 -9.57
CA THR A 333 11.09 11.08 -9.60
C THR A 333 10.79 11.59 -11.00
N VAL A 334 9.51 11.87 -11.30
CA VAL A 334 9.11 12.43 -12.60
C VAL A 334 9.82 13.75 -12.88
N ASP A 335 9.96 14.62 -11.88
CA ASP A 335 10.63 15.91 -12.02
C ASP A 335 12.14 15.76 -12.30
N ALA A 336 12.81 14.82 -11.63
CA ALA A 336 14.22 14.54 -11.89
C ALA A 336 14.44 13.96 -13.29
N TYR A 337 13.56 13.06 -13.74
CA TYR A 337 13.58 12.54 -15.11
C TYR A 337 13.38 13.65 -16.13
N ALA A 338 12.35 14.50 -15.97
CA ALA A 338 12.09 15.64 -16.86
C ALA A 338 13.28 16.62 -16.92
N ASN A 339 13.89 16.92 -15.77
CA ASN A 339 15.13 17.73 -15.73
C ASN A 339 16.28 17.09 -16.51
N GLY A 340 16.46 15.77 -16.39
CA GLY A 340 17.47 15.02 -17.13
C GLY A 340 17.26 15.13 -18.65
N VAL A 341 16.02 14.97 -19.13
CA VAL A 341 15.65 15.11 -20.55
C VAL A 341 15.96 16.51 -21.07
N VAL A 342 15.56 17.56 -20.33
CA VAL A 342 15.81 18.95 -20.76
C VAL A 342 17.30 19.27 -20.75
N ARG A 343 18.05 18.83 -19.73
CA ARG A 343 19.52 19.03 -19.67
C ARG A 343 20.25 18.37 -20.84
N ALA A 344 19.84 17.17 -21.21
CA ALA A 344 20.48 16.44 -22.31
C ALA A 344 20.31 17.13 -23.69
N LYS A 345 19.26 17.97 -23.82
CA LYS A 345 18.89 18.60 -25.11
C LYS A 345 18.95 20.13 -25.11
N SER A 346 19.36 20.75 -24.01
CA SER A 346 19.46 22.21 -23.86
C SER A 346 20.88 22.64 -23.56
N THR A 347 21.29 23.81 -24.07
CA THR A 347 22.59 24.41 -23.80
C THR A 347 22.74 24.92 -22.37
N ALA A 348 21.63 25.23 -21.69
CA ALA A 348 21.59 25.66 -20.31
C ALA A 348 20.73 24.72 -19.45
N ALA A 349 21.21 24.38 -18.25
CA ALA A 349 20.44 23.59 -17.30
C ALA A 349 19.22 24.38 -16.81
N PRO A 350 18.02 23.78 -16.74
CA PRO A 350 16.86 24.45 -16.17
C PRO A 350 17.10 24.77 -14.68
N ARG A 351 16.64 25.94 -14.23
CA ARG A 351 16.73 26.41 -12.85
C ARG A 351 15.31 26.58 -12.27
N PRO A 352 14.66 25.49 -11.83
CA PRO A 352 13.30 25.57 -11.28
C PRO A 352 13.32 26.25 -9.93
N ILE A 353 12.38 27.18 -9.72
CA ILE A 353 12.17 27.90 -8.46
C ILE A 353 11.14 27.20 -7.57
N GLY A 354 11.28 27.39 -6.24
CA GLY A 354 10.39 26.85 -5.23
C GLY A 354 9.05 27.61 -5.11
N ASP A 355 8.10 27.06 -4.36
CA ASP A 355 6.75 27.64 -4.19
C ASP A 355 6.77 29.02 -3.55
N ARG A 356 7.68 29.28 -2.61
CA ARG A 356 7.84 30.59 -1.97
C ARG A 356 8.23 31.66 -2.98
N GLU A 357 9.18 31.35 -3.85
CA GLU A 357 9.67 32.29 -4.88
C GLU A 357 8.59 32.49 -5.95
N GLN A 358 7.88 31.43 -6.35
CA GLN A 358 6.73 31.55 -7.26
C GLN A 358 5.68 32.49 -6.69
N ARG A 359 5.31 32.36 -5.42
CA ARG A 359 4.35 33.23 -4.74
C ARG A 359 4.78 34.68 -4.79
N GLN A 360 6.04 34.98 -4.48
CA GLN A 360 6.60 36.34 -4.52
C GLN A 360 6.53 36.95 -5.93
N LEU A 361 6.77 36.15 -6.98
CA LEU A 361 6.67 36.61 -8.35
C LEU A 361 5.22 36.92 -8.77
N TRP A 362 4.28 36.09 -8.31
CA TRP A 362 2.85 36.36 -8.54
C TRP A 362 2.37 37.61 -7.82
N GLU A 363 2.76 37.84 -6.56
CA GLU A 363 2.44 39.05 -5.82
C GLU A 363 3.03 40.30 -6.53
N LYS A 364 4.25 40.18 -7.06
CA LYS A 364 4.88 41.25 -7.85
C LYS A 364 4.11 41.51 -9.17
N ALA A 365 3.64 40.46 -9.87
CA ALA A 365 2.88 40.62 -11.10
C ALA A 365 1.53 41.34 -10.84
N VAL A 366 0.80 40.88 -9.80
CA VAL A 366 -0.48 41.51 -9.37
C VAL A 366 -0.27 43.01 -9.08
N LYS A 367 0.72 43.33 -8.26
CA LYS A 367 1.02 44.75 -7.88
C LYS A 367 1.43 45.61 -9.08
N GLN A 368 2.23 45.06 -10.00
CA GLN A 368 2.78 45.82 -11.11
C GLN A 368 1.75 46.13 -12.20
N LEU A 369 0.80 45.21 -12.40
CA LEU A 369 -0.26 45.33 -13.41
C LEU A 369 -1.60 45.78 -12.83
N ASP A 370 -1.65 46.06 -11.53
CA ASP A 370 -2.88 46.42 -10.79
C ASP A 370 -4.06 45.47 -11.08
N LEU A 371 -3.80 44.15 -11.00
CA LEU A 371 -4.77 43.14 -11.36
C LEU A 371 -5.85 43.00 -10.28
N SER A 372 -7.08 42.77 -10.73
CA SER A 372 -8.24 42.55 -9.85
C SER A 372 -8.23 41.18 -9.13
N PHE A 373 -7.30 40.30 -9.47
CA PHE A 373 -7.15 38.96 -8.95
C PHE A 373 -6.06 38.84 -7.89
N THR A 374 -6.23 37.93 -6.94
CA THR A 374 -5.17 37.61 -5.97
C THR A 374 -4.04 36.80 -6.62
N ALA A 375 -2.84 36.93 -6.08
CA ALA A 375 -1.67 36.12 -6.49
C ALA A 375 -1.96 34.61 -6.40
N GLN A 376 -2.68 34.17 -5.37
CA GLN A 376 -3.10 32.80 -5.18
C GLN A 376 -4.02 32.32 -6.31
N PHE A 377 -5.02 33.12 -6.68
CA PHE A 377 -5.94 32.79 -7.79
C PHE A 377 -5.17 32.61 -9.10
N LEU A 378 -4.26 33.54 -9.42
CA LEU A 378 -3.47 33.49 -10.65
C LEU A 378 -2.51 32.28 -10.67
N ALA A 379 -1.87 31.97 -9.54
CA ALA A 379 -1.01 30.80 -9.41
C ALA A 379 -1.80 29.50 -9.65
N GLN A 380 -2.99 29.39 -9.08
CA GLN A 380 -3.87 28.22 -9.29
C GLN A 380 -4.36 28.13 -10.73
N GLU A 381 -4.78 29.24 -11.32
CA GLU A 381 -5.23 29.28 -12.73
C GLU A 381 -4.08 28.88 -13.67
N TYR A 382 -2.89 29.38 -13.43
CA TYR A 382 -1.70 29.00 -14.17
C TYR A 382 -1.39 27.50 -14.04
N ARG A 383 -1.43 26.98 -12.82
CA ARG A 383 -1.19 25.55 -12.54
C ARG A 383 -2.22 24.66 -13.18
N HIS A 384 -3.52 24.89 -12.90
CA HIS A 384 -4.58 23.94 -13.24
C HIS A 384 -5.11 24.10 -14.66
N VAL A 385 -5.15 25.34 -15.18
CA VAL A 385 -5.71 25.59 -16.50
C VAL A 385 -4.59 25.72 -17.53
N VAL A 386 -3.65 26.63 -17.35
CA VAL A 386 -2.62 26.90 -18.35
C VAL A 386 -1.66 25.71 -18.49
N LEU A 387 -0.97 25.31 -17.43
CA LEU A 387 -0.06 24.17 -17.46
C LEU A 387 -0.82 22.83 -17.49
N GLY A 388 -1.95 22.77 -16.83
CA GLY A 388 -2.81 21.57 -16.81
C GLY A 388 -3.24 21.15 -18.21
N GLN A 389 -3.63 22.09 -19.07
CA GLN A 389 -4.07 21.84 -20.44
C GLN A 389 -3.03 22.20 -21.51
N ASN A 390 -1.79 22.52 -21.09
CA ASN A 390 -0.68 22.86 -21.98
C ASN A 390 -0.96 24.03 -22.93
N LEU A 391 -1.63 25.08 -22.41
CA LEU A 391 -1.96 26.25 -23.22
C LEU A 391 -0.73 27.14 -23.44
N ARG A 392 -0.56 27.63 -24.67
CA ARG A 392 0.64 28.37 -25.08
C ARG A 392 0.41 29.84 -25.39
N ASP A 393 -0.84 30.20 -25.66
CA ASP A 393 -1.24 31.52 -26.12
C ASP A 393 -2.59 31.95 -25.57
N LEU A 394 -2.88 33.23 -25.71
CA LEU A 394 -4.14 33.84 -25.27
C LEU A 394 -5.36 33.23 -25.94
N ASP A 395 -5.30 32.96 -27.23
CA ASP A 395 -6.46 32.47 -27.99
C ASP A 395 -6.89 31.08 -27.50
N SER A 396 -5.90 30.22 -27.29
CA SER A 396 -6.11 28.89 -26.66
C SER A 396 -6.74 29.03 -25.26
N TYR A 397 -6.25 29.98 -24.46
CA TYR A 397 -6.80 30.23 -23.12
C TYR A 397 -8.22 30.83 -23.14
N LEU A 398 -8.54 31.69 -24.11
CA LEU A 398 -9.89 32.26 -24.26
C LEU A 398 -10.93 31.18 -24.62
N GLY A 399 -10.56 30.19 -25.42
CA GLY A 399 -11.44 29.10 -25.86
C GLY A 399 -11.54 27.91 -24.88
N VAL A 400 -10.65 27.81 -23.89
CA VAL A 400 -10.54 26.60 -23.06
C VAL A 400 -11.69 26.45 -22.05
N SER A 401 -12.07 25.19 -21.79
CA SER A 401 -12.95 24.85 -20.68
C SER A 401 -12.19 24.89 -19.36
N ARG A 402 -12.68 25.65 -18.39
CA ARG A 402 -12.13 25.79 -17.05
C ARG A 402 -12.81 24.80 -16.08
N ARG A 403 -12.92 23.53 -16.47
CA ARG A 403 -13.52 22.49 -15.61
C ARG A 403 -12.76 22.40 -14.27
N GLY A 404 -13.51 22.25 -13.18
CA GLY A 404 -12.93 22.21 -11.84
C GLY A 404 -12.61 23.57 -11.22
N ARG A 405 -12.91 24.69 -11.91
CA ARG A 405 -12.85 26.05 -11.36
C ARG A 405 -14.26 26.57 -11.10
N GLY A 406 -14.54 27.00 -9.89
CA GLY A 406 -15.88 27.45 -9.46
C GLY A 406 -16.24 28.86 -9.91
N THR A 407 -15.25 29.69 -10.29
CA THR A 407 -15.47 31.06 -10.70
C THR A 407 -15.51 31.17 -12.21
N GLY A 408 -16.64 31.62 -12.78
CA GLY A 408 -16.79 31.95 -14.21
C GLY A 408 -15.96 33.17 -14.59
N LEU A 409 -15.21 33.08 -15.69
CA LEU A 409 -14.48 34.22 -16.25
C LEU A 409 -14.96 34.55 -17.68
N GLY A 410 -15.49 35.78 -17.87
CA GLY A 410 -15.75 36.31 -19.20
C GLY A 410 -14.47 36.68 -19.96
N PRO A 411 -14.56 36.95 -21.27
CA PRO A 411 -13.39 37.20 -22.13
C PRO A 411 -12.45 38.31 -21.61
N THR A 412 -12.98 39.40 -21.10
CA THR A 412 -12.20 40.52 -20.57
C THR A 412 -11.37 40.08 -19.33
N ARG A 413 -12.01 39.39 -18.41
CA ARG A 413 -11.32 38.90 -17.21
C ARG A 413 -10.30 37.80 -17.54
N ARG A 414 -10.55 37.00 -18.57
CA ARG A 414 -9.54 36.00 -19.06
C ARG A 414 -8.32 36.71 -19.64
N ARG A 415 -8.48 37.83 -20.38
CA ARG A 415 -7.35 38.65 -20.85
C ARG A 415 -6.54 39.23 -19.69
N GLU A 416 -7.19 39.71 -18.65
CA GLU A 416 -6.54 40.21 -17.46
C GLU A 416 -5.70 39.11 -16.77
N VAL A 417 -6.26 37.90 -16.61
CA VAL A 417 -5.51 36.76 -16.07
C VAL A 417 -4.32 36.42 -16.96
N TRP A 418 -4.50 36.39 -18.29
CA TRP A 418 -3.42 36.09 -19.23
C TRP A 418 -2.28 37.09 -19.18
N ASN A 419 -2.58 38.39 -19.05
CA ASN A 419 -1.58 39.43 -18.85
C ASN A 419 -0.73 39.16 -17.57
N GLY A 420 -1.38 38.68 -16.51
CA GLY A 420 -0.70 38.24 -15.29
C GLY A 420 0.22 37.02 -15.56
N VAL A 421 -0.25 36.04 -16.32
CA VAL A 421 0.55 34.87 -16.72
C VAL A 421 1.77 35.29 -17.55
N GLU A 422 1.59 36.12 -18.58
CA GLU A 422 2.70 36.60 -19.41
C GLU A 422 3.74 37.37 -18.56
N ARG A 423 3.26 38.18 -17.61
CA ARG A 423 4.16 38.94 -16.73
C ARG A 423 4.95 38.03 -15.78
N PHE A 424 4.31 37.02 -15.21
CA PHE A 424 4.98 36.01 -14.40
C PHE A 424 6.04 35.25 -15.20
N GLU A 425 5.70 34.82 -16.41
CA GLU A 425 6.64 34.12 -17.29
C GLU A 425 7.78 35.03 -17.77
N GLN A 426 7.52 36.35 -17.95
CA GLN A 426 8.57 37.29 -18.27
C GLN A 426 9.57 37.42 -17.09
N PHE A 427 9.10 37.46 -15.84
CA PHE A 427 10.01 37.46 -14.68
C PHE A 427 10.89 36.21 -14.61
N LEU A 428 10.34 35.04 -14.93
CA LEU A 428 11.12 33.80 -15.00
C LEU A 428 12.20 33.89 -16.10
N ARG A 429 11.84 34.34 -17.29
CA ARG A 429 12.79 34.52 -18.41
C ARG A 429 13.91 35.51 -18.08
N ASP A 430 13.58 36.66 -17.51
CA ASP A 430 14.55 37.71 -17.14
C ASP A 430 15.61 37.23 -16.13
N ARG A 431 15.23 36.20 -15.31
CA ARG A 431 16.12 35.59 -14.30
C ARG A 431 16.80 34.31 -14.77
N GLY A 432 16.49 33.83 -15.96
CA GLY A 432 16.92 32.52 -16.43
C GLY A 432 16.38 31.37 -15.55
N GLU A 433 15.20 31.57 -14.98
CA GLU A 433 14.52 30.64 -14.07
C GLU A 433 13.30 30.01 -14.75
N THR A 434 12.75 28.96 -14.13
CA THR A 434 11.56 28.25 -14.62
C THR A 434 10.79 27.65 -13.43
N THR A 435 9.69 26.94 -13.69
CA THR A 435 9.01 26.12 -12.68
C THR A 435 9.16 24.62 -13.00
N HIS A 436 9.07 23.75 -11.99
CA HIS A 436 9.14 22.29 -12.21
C HIS A 436 8.14 21.80 -13.26
N LEU A 437 6.90 22.29 -13.22
CA LEU A 437 5.86 21.91 -14.19
C LEU A 437 6.16 22.40 -15.61
N ARG A 438 6.82 23.56 -15.78
CA ARG A 438 7.28 24.01 -17.11
C ARG A 438 8.42 23.13 -17.62
N VAL A 439 9.32 22.70 -16.77
CA VAL A 439 10.35 21.72 -17.15
C VAL A 439 9.69 20.44 -17.63
N CYS A 440 8.66 19.94 -16.94
CA CYS A 440 7.89 18.78 -17.38
C CYS A 440 7.21 19.01 -18.74
N ALA A 441 6.53 20.16 -18.93
CA ALA A 441 5.92 20.48 -20.22
C ALA A 441 6.96 20.49 -21.35
N ARG A 442 8.13 21.09 -21.13
CA ARG A 442 9.23 21.13 -22.10
C ARG A 442 9.83 19.74 -22.36
N ALA A 443 10.00 18.92 -21.32
CA ALA A 443 10.49 17.55 -21.47
C ALA A 443 9.53 16.71 -22.33
N ALA A 444 8.22 16.83 -22.10
CA ALA A 444 7.23 16.13 -22.92
C ALA A 444 7.32 16.49 -24.39
N GLU A 445 7.49 17.78 -24.73
CA GLU A 445 7.72 18.24 -26.11
C GLU A 445 8.96 17.61 -26.72
N LEU A 446 10.09 17.61 -25.98
CA LEU A 446 11.35 17.08 -26.45
C LEU A 446 11.36 15.56 -26.64
N LEU A 447 10.45 14.85 -25.98
CA LEU A 447 10.28 13.40 -26.10
C LEU A 447 9.33 13.01 -27.25
N THR A 448 8.48 13.92 -27.74
CA THR A 448 7.48 13.60 -28.78
C THR A 448 8.12 13.16 -30.11
N ASP A 449 9.26 13.76 -30.46
CA ASP A 449 9.93 13.56 -31.77
C ASP A 449 11.11 12.57 -31.69
N VAL A 450 11.23 11.81 -30.60
CA VAL A 450 12.33 10.85 -30.45
C VAL A 450 11.77 9.46 -30.07
N PRO A 451 12.47 8.36 -30.49
CA PRO A 451 12.10 7.03 -30.06
C PRO A 451 12.04 6.93 -28.52
N ALA A 452 11.03 6.25 -28.00
CA ALA A 452 10.89 6.04 -26.58
C ALA A 452 12.08 5.25 -26.00
N LEU A 453 12.62 5.74 -24.90
CA LEU A 453 13.78 5.12 -24.24
C LEU A 453 13.38 3.86 -23.44
N TYR A 454 12.15 3.84 -22.93
CA TYR A 454 11.68 2.77 -22.05
C TYR A 454 10.68 1.88 -22.77
N ALA A 455 10.77 0.57 -22.51
CA ALA A 455 9.77 -0.40 -22.92
C ALA A 455 8.53 -0.33 -22.01
N HIS A 456 8.75 -0.02 -20.74
CA HIS A 456 7.69 0.04 -19.72
C HIS A 456 7.92 1.20 -18.76
N VAL A 457 6.83 1.80 -18.28
CA VAL A 457 6.85 2.80 -17.21
C VAL A 457 5.95 2.32 -16.08
N VAL A 458 6.50 2.24 -14.88
CA VAL A 458 5.79 1.88 -13.64
C VAL A 458 5.75 3.11 -12.74
N VAL A 459 4.54 3.51 -12.35
CA VAL A 459 4.29 4.74 -11.59
C VAL A 459 3.70 4.39 -10.24
N ASP A 460 4.38 4.76 -9.16
CA ASP A 460 3.84 4.66 -7.80
C ASP A 460 3.42 6.04 -7.28
N GLU A 461 2.43 6.10 -6.39
CA GLU A 461 1.82 7.32 -5.83
C GLU A 461 1.25 8.26 -6.92
N ALA A 462 0.60 7.68 -7.91
CA ALA A 462 0.11 8.35 -9.12
C ALA A 462 -0.91 9.47 -8.87
N GLN A 463 -1.65 9.44 -7.75
CA GLN A 463 -2.69 10.42 -7.41
C GLN A 463 -2.15 11.84 -7.20
N ASP A 464 -0.85 12.01 -7.02
CA ASP A 464 -0.25 13.32 -6.79
C ASP A 464 0.33 13.96 -8.06
N LEU A 465 0.38 13.23 -9.17
CA LEU A 465 0.99 13.71 -10.40
C LEU A 465 0.11 14.72 -11.12
N HIS A 466 0.77 15.83 -11.54
CA HIS A 466 0.14 16.87 -12.35
C HIS A 466 0.05 16.44 -13.84
N PRO A 467 -0.92 16.94 -14.64
CA PRO A 467 -1.04 16.64 -16.06
C PRO A 467 0.26 16.83 -16.87
N ALA A 468 1.04 17.86 -16.55
CA ALA A 468 2.34 18.07 -17.21
C ALA A 468 3.32 16.91 -16.97
N GLN A 469 3.31 16.33 -15.76
CA GLN A 469 4.12 15.16 -15.41
C GLN A 469 3.62 13.90 -16.13
N TRP A 470 2.31 13.71 -16.22
CA TRP A 470 1.73 12.60 -16.97
C TRP A 470 2.08 12.65 -18.45
N ARG A 471 2.10 13.84 -19.07
CA ARG A 471 2.54 13.99 -20.46
C ARG A 471 3.99 13.55 -20.67
N VAL A 472 4.88 13.83 -19.70
CA VAL A 472 6.27 13.34 -19.74
C VAL A 472 6.29 11.81 -19.71
N LEU A 473 5.56 11.19 -18.79
CA LEU A 473 5.52 9.74 -18.64
C LEU A 473 4.92 9.06 -19.87
N ARG A 474 3.84 9.63 -20.42
CA ARG A 474 3.25 9.10 -21.66
C ARG A 474 4.21 9.19 -22.86
N ALA A 475 5.00 10.26 -22.97
CA ALA A 475 5.99 10.44 -24.02
C ALA A 475 7.27 9.60 -23.81
N ALA A 476 7.51 9.09 -22.59
CA ALA A 476 8.68 8.28 -22.28
C ALA A 476 8.60 6.83 -22.77
N VAL A 477 7.39 6.35 -23.09
CA VAL A 477 7.12 4.97 -23.52
C VAL A 477 6.19 4.96 -24.73
N SER A 478 6.43 4.05 -25.69
CA SER A 478 5.53 3.89 -26.84
C SER A 478 4.21 3.25 -26.41
N PRO A 479 3.05 3.69 -26.95
CA PRO A 479 1.77 3.02 -26.71
C PRO A 479 1.84 1.55 -27.13
N GLY A 480 1.39 0.65 -26.26
CA GLY A 480 1.42 -0.78 -26.56
C GLY A 480 1.18 -1.64 -25.34
N PRO A 481 1.32 -2.96 -25.48
CA PRO A 481 1.18 -3.88 -24.35
C PRO A 481 2.15 -3.55 -23.21
N ASP A 482 1.65 -3.56 -21.97
CA ASP A 482 2.42 -3.33 -20.75
C ASP A 482 3.15 -1.98 -20.69
N ASP A 483 2.71 -0.97 -21.45
CA ASP A 483 3.39 0.32 -21.58
C ASP A 483 3.38 1.11 -20.25
N LEU A 484 2.23 1.23 -19.58
CA LEU A 484 2.07 1.95 -18.32
C LEU A 484 1.44 1.06 -17.25
N PHE A 485 2.08 0.96 -16.10
CA PHE A 485 1.52 0.34 -14.90
C PHE A 485 1.47 1.39 -13.79
N VAL A 486 0.25 1.74 -13.37
CA VAL A 486 -0.03 2.90 -12.51
C VAL A 486 -0.59 2.42 -11.19
N THR A 487 0.07 2.76 -10.07
CA THR A 487 -0.46 2.51 -8.72
C THR A 487 -0.77 3.82 -8.02
N GLY A 488 -1.90 3.86 -7.28
CA GLY A 488 -2.27 5.07 -6.56
C GLY A 488 -3.44 4.88 -5.59
N ASP A 489 -3.65 5.89 -4.75
CA ASP A 489 -4.71 5.95 -3.77
C ASP A 489 -5.43 7.31 -3.83
N PRO A 490 -6.64 7.40 -4.36
CA PRO A 490 -7.38 8.66 -4.42
C PRO A 490 -7.57 9.33 -3.07
N HIS A 491 -7.64 8.53 -1.98
CA HIS A 491 -7.85 8.98 -0.60
C HIS A 491 -6.58 9.59 0.03
N GLN A 492 -5.41 9.37 -0.57
CA GLN A 492 -4.14 9.94 -0.16
C GLN A 492 -3.67 11.11 -1.05
N ARG A 493 -4.59 11.76 -1.76
CA ARG A 493 -4.29 12.94 -2.58
C ARG A 493 -4.10 14.16 -1.68
N ILE A 494 -2.85 14.50 -1.40
CA ILE A 494 -2.48 15.66 -0.56
C ILE A 494 -1.89 16.82 -1.37
N TYR A 495 -1.70 16.65 -2.67
CA TYR A 495 -1.28 17.69 -3.60
C TYR A 495 -2.41 17.99 -4.58
N ASP A 496 -2.45 19.22 -5.02
CA ASP A 496 -3.56 19.74 -5.83
C ASP A 496 -3.43 19.26 -7.29
N SER A 497 -4.04 18.11 -7.60
CA SER A 497 -4.13 17.52 -8.93
C SER A 497 -5.54 17.01 -9.19
N ARG A 498 -6.22 17.56 -10.23
CA ARG A 498 -7.61 17.26 -10.58
C ARG A 498 -7.71 16.70 -11.98
N VAL A 499 -6.94 15.68 -12.30
CA VAL A 499 -6.94 15.13 -13.65
C VAL A 499 -7.20 13.64 -13.61
N THR A 500 -8.05 13.22 -14.50
CA THR A 500 -8.35 11.83 -14.73
C THR A 500 -7.41 11.28 -15.81
N LEU A 501 -6.96 10.05 -15.64
CA LEU A 501 -6.07 9.39 -16.61
C LEU A 501 -6.68 9.39 -18.01
N GLY A 502 -8.00 9.18 -18.12
CA GLY A 502 -8.72 9.18 -19.39
C GLY A 502 -8.64 10.52 -20.14
N SER A 503 -8.65 11.67 -19.43
CA SER A 503 -8.51 12.99 -20.05
C SER A 503 -7.10 13.25 -20.64
N LEU A 504 -6.13 12.44 -20.26
CA LEU A 504 -4.74 12.48 -20.75
C LEU A 504 -4.45 11.41 -21.82
N GLY A 505 -5.50 10.71 -22.30
CA GLY A 505 -5.34 9.63 -23.28
C GLY A 505 -4.80 8.33 -22.70
N ILE A 506 -4.72 8.20 -21.37
CA ILE A 506 -4.29 6.98 -20.68
C ILE A 506 -5.56 6.19 -20.34
N LEU A 507 -5.95 5.29 -21.26
CA LEU A 507 -7.18 4.52 -21.15
C LEU A 507 -6.95 3.23 -20.38
N THR A 508 -7.52 3.13 -19.19
CA THR A 508 -7.41 1.96 -18.29
C THR A 508 -8.69 1.12 -18.23
N ALA A 509 -9.70 1.43 -19.04
CA ALA A 509 -10.98 0.71 -19.07
C ALA A 509 -10.76 -0.81 -19.24
N GLY A 510 -11.37 -1.61 -18.37
CA GLY A 510 -11.18 -3.08 -18.32
C GLY A 510 -9.82 -3.54 -17.79
N ARG A 511 -8.93 -2.63 -17.38
CA ARG A 511 -7.60 -2.90 -16.81
C ARG A 511 -7.36 -2.11 -15.52
N SER A 512 -8.43 -1.90 -14.77
CA SER A 512 -8.42 -1.24 -13.47
C SER A 512 -8.68 -2.25 -12.38
N PHE A 513 -7.79 -2.30 -11.38
CA PHE A 513 -7.84 -3.27 -10.30
C PHE A 513 -7.85 -2.54 -8.96
N ARG A 514 -8.60 -3.07 -7.99
CA ARG A 514 -8.69 -2.49 -6.65
C ARG A 514 -8.21 -3.48 -5.59
N LEU A 515 -7.17 -3.09 -4.83
CA LEU A 515 -6.69 -3.83 -3.66
C LEU A 515 -7.45 -3.36 -2.42
N ARG A 516 -8.11 -4.26 -1.71
CA ARG A 516 -9.00 -3.92 -0.57
C ARG A 516 -8.48 -4.37 0.79
N VAL A 517 -7.56 -5.32 0.82
CA VAL A 517 -7.05 -5.88 2.07
C VAL A 517 -5.82 -5.09 2.51
N ASN A 518 -5.88 -4.55 3.72
CA ASN A 518 -4.77 -3.87 4.37
C ASN A 518 -3.95 -4.90 5.17
N TYR A 519 -2.64 -4.90 4.96
CA TYR A 519 -1.67 -5.78 5.62
C TYR A 519 -0.72 -5.01 6.55
N ARG A 520 -1.00 -3.75 6.78
CA ARG A 520 -0.10 -2.83 7.47
C ARG A 520 -0.62 -2.41 8.84
N SER A 521 -1.77 -1.77 8.85
CA SER A 521 -2.37 -1.18 10.06
C SER A 521 -3.42 -2.12 10.64
N THR A 522 -3.68 -2.03 11.94
CA THR A 522 -4.79 -2.75 12.56
C THR A 522 -6.14 -2.24 12.04
N GLU A 523 -7.17 -3.09 12.14
CA GLU A 523 -8.54 -2.77 11.71
C GLU A 523 -9.08 -1.54 12.47
N GLU A 524 -8.77 -1.41 13.76
CA GLU A 524 -9.20 -0.31 14.61
C GLU A 524 -8.62 1.03 14.16
N ILE A 525 -7.35 1.05 13.73
CA ILE A 525 -6.70 2.25 13.17
C ILE A 525 -7.30 2.56 11.79
N LEU A 526 -7.48 1.56 10.94
CA LEU A 526 -8.04 1.73 9.61
C LEU A 526 -9.48 2.24 9.67
N ALA A 527 -10.33 1.62 10.48
CA ALA A 527 -11.73 2.00 10.65
C ALA A 527 -11.85 3.45 11.14
N TRP A 528 -11.18 3.78 12.25
CA TRP A 528 -11.19 5.15 12.80
C TRP A 528 -10.65 6.19 11.81
N SER A 529 -9.56 5.88 11.12
CA SER A 529 -9.00 6.81 10.13
C SER A 529 -9.94 7.01 8.94
N SER A 530 -10.66 5.96 8.53
CA SER A 530 -11.63 6.04 7.43
C SER A 530 -12.83 6.94 7.76
N GLU A 531 -13.21 7.07 9.03
CA GLU A 531 -14.25 8.00 9.46
C GLU A 531 -13.90 9.46 9.17
N LEU A 532 -12.62 9.82 9.14
CA LEU A 532 -12.17 11.15 8.75
C LEU A 532 -12.63 11.52 7.33
N LEU A 533 -12.79 10.55 6.43
CA LEU A 533 -13.17 10.73 5.03
C LEU A 533 -14.65 10.43 4.74
N THR A 534 -15.38 9.82 5.66
CA THR A 534 -16.81 9.46 5.46
C THR A 534 -17.70 10.62 5.02
N PRO A 535 -17.51 11.87 5.51
CA PRO A 535 -18.37 13.01 5.11
C PRO A 535 -18.12 13.53 3.70
N VAL A 536 -17.13 13.02 2.97
CA VAL A 536 -16.69 13.59 1.68
C VAL A 536 -16.70 12.53 0.57
N SER A 537 -17.03 12.99 -0.63
CA SER A 537 -16.96 12.18 -1.84
C SER A 537 -15.62 12.39 -2.53
N ILE A 538 -14.95 11.31 -2.91
CA ILE A 538 -13.63 11.35 -3.53
C ILE A 538 -13.74 10.80 -4.95
N GLU A 539 -13.28 11.58 -5.94
CA GLU A 539 -13.28 11.16 -7.35
C GLU A 539 -12.25 10.03 -7.58
N ALA A 540 -12.67 9.01 -8.31
CA ALA A 540 -11.79 7.93 -8.74
C ALA A 540 -10.68 8.47 -9.67
N LEU A 541 -9.51 7.81 -9.69
CA LEU A 541 -8.40 8.17 -10.58
C LEU A 541 -8.76 8.00 -12.06
N GLU A 542 -9.68 7.11 -12.38
CA GLU A 542 -10.18 6.86 -13.74
C GLU A 542 -11.04 8.00 -14.26
N GLY A 543 -11.68 8.76 -13.37
CA GLY A 543 -12.56 9.89 -13.70
C GLY A 543 -14.01 9.53 -13.96
N GLU A 544 -14.36 8.26 -13.85
CA GLU A 544 -15.76 7.80 -13.93
C GLU A 544 -16.18 7.28 -12.55
N GLY A 545 -16.95 8.10 -11.84
CA GLY A 545 -17.52 7.74 -10.54
C GLY A 545 -16.74 8.19 -9.31
N MET A 546 -17.29 7.84 -8.15
CA MET A 546 -16.72 8.14 -6.83
C MET A 546 -16.01 6.92 -6.28
N ASP A 547 -14.84 7.11 -5.71
CA ASP A 547 -14.15 6.08 -4.96
C ASP A 547 -14.62 6.08 -3.50
N SER A 548 -14.71 4.90 -2.91
CA SER A 548 -15.16 4.70 -1.54
C SER A 548 -14.23 3.76 -0.81
N LEU A 549 -14.01 4.02 0.48
CA LEU A 549 -13.32 3.10 1.38
C LEU A 549 -14.22 1.93 1.84
N ALA A 550 -15.46 1.83 1.35
CA ALA A 550 -16.33 0.70 1.65
C ALA A 550 -15.70 -0.62 1.17
N GLY A 551 -15.67 -1.63 2.05
CA GLY A 551 -15.07 -2.93 1.77
C GLY A 551 -13.55 -3.01 1.97
N TYR A 552 -12.89 -1.91 2.39
CA TYR A 552 -11.53 -1.99 2.90
C TYR A 552 -11.55 -2.60 4.29
N ARG A 553 -10.67 -3.56 4.52
CA ARG A 553 -10.55 -4.25 5.81
C ARG A 553 -9.09 -4.57 6.10
N SER A 554 -8.73 -4.64 7.37
CA SER A 554 -7.43 -5.19 7.77
C SER A 554 -7.58 -6.63 8.27
N LEU A 555 -6.51 -7.41 8.13
CA LEU A 555 -6.38 -8.72 8.74
C LEU A 555 -5.76 -8.65 10.14
N LEU A 556 -5.26 -7.48 10.53
CA LEU A 556 -4.60 -7.25 11.80
C LEU A 556 -5.56 -6.57 12.77
N HIS A 557 -5.57 -7.01 14.01
CA HIS A 557 -6.34 -6.39 15.08
C HIS A 557 -5.42 -5.85 16.18
N GLY A 558 -5.84 -4.78 16.86
CA GLY A 558 -5.03 -4.15 17.89
C GLY A 558 -5.78 -3.15 18.74
N ARG A 559 -5.08 -2.15 19.25
CA ARG A 559 -5.67 -1.12 20.13
C ARG A 559 -6.45 -0.09 19.33
N HIS A 560 -7.56 0.39 19.89
CA HIS A 560 -8.24 1.57 19.37
C HIS A 560 -7.33 2.80 19.44
N PRO A 561 -7.41 3.73 18.46
CA PRO A 561 -6.71 5.00 18.52
C PRO A 561 -7.03 5.77 19.79
N GLN A 562 -5.99 6.36 20.40
CA GLN A 562 -6.15 7.26 21.54
C GLN A 562 -6.42 8.68 21.02
N VAL A 563 -7.59 9.22 21.32
CA VAL A 563 -8.02 10.54 20.83
C VAL A 563 -8.30 11.42 22.06
N GLN A 564 -7.47 12.45 22.30
CA GLN A 564 -7.52 13.20 23.54
C GLN A 564 -7.20 14.69 23.37
N GLY A 565 -8.02 15.53 24.01
CA GLY A 565 -7.79 16.97 24.13
C GLY A 565 -7.11 17.35 25.42
N TYR A 566 -6.33 18.44 25.37
CA TYR A 566 -5.65 19.04 26.52
C TYR A 566 -6.02 20.53 26.63
N ALA A 567 -5.91 21.09 27.84
CA ALA A 567 -6.19 22.51 28.04
C ALA A 567 -5.12 23.41 27.41
N THR A 568 -3.86 22.96 27.46
CA THR A 568 -2.71 23.73 26.97
C THR A 568 -1.80 22.89 26.07
N ARG A 569 -1.04 23.55 25.19
CA ARG A 569 0.01 22.91 24.38
C ARG A 569 1.10 22.29 25.26
N GLN A 570 1.37 22.87 26.41
CA GLN A 570 2.35 22.33 27.35
C GLN A 570 1.90 20.96 27.87
N GLU A 571 0.65 20.85 28.32
CA GLU A 571 0.08 19.56 28.77
C GLU A 571 0.08 18.52 27.64
N GLU A 572 -0.27 18.93 26.42
CA GLU A 572 -0.23 18.05 25.24
C GLU A 572 1.19 17.50 24.98
N THR A 573 2.21 18.34 25.08
CA THR A 573 3.61 17.89 24.87
C THR A 573 4.16 17.09 26.04
N GLU A 574 3.72 17.33 27.27
CA GLU A 574 4.05 16.51 28.45
C GLU A 574 3.44 15.09 28.31
N ALA A 575 2.17 15.03 27.91
CA ALA A 575 1.50 13.75 27.62
C ALA A 575 2.15 12.97 26.47
N LEU A 576 2.69 13.67 25.45
CA LEU A 576 3.50 13.04 24.42
C LEU A 576 4.73 12.35 24.99
N VAL A 577 5.46 13.00 25.89
CA VAL A 577 6.65 12.40 26.54
C VAL A 577 6.29 11.13 27.29
N ASP A 578 5.21 11.18 28.07
CA ASP A 578 4.74 10.01 28.83
C ASP A 578 4.29 8.87 27.90
N ARG A 579 3.63 9.22 26.80
CA ARG A 579 3.23 8.24 25.78
C ARG A 579 4.44 7.57 25.14
N VAL A 580 5.47 8.35 24.75
CA VAL A 580 6.68 7.80 24.14
C VAL A 580 7.44 6.91 25.14
N ARG A 581 7.52 7.30 26.41
CA ARG A 581 8.10 6.45 27.47
C ARG A 581 7.36 5.13 27.63
N SER A 582 6.03 5.15 27.63
CA SER A 582 5.23 3.93 27.68
C SER A 582 5.54 2.99 26.49
N LEU A 583 5.57 3.53 25.28
CA LEU A 583 5.89 2.75 24.08
C LEU A 583 7.30 2.14 24.13
N LEU A 584 8.29 2.90 24.61
CA LEU A 584 9.65 2.40 24.81
C LEU A 584 9.72 1.30 25.90
N ALA A 585 8.96 1.45 26.99
CA ALA A 585 8.82 0.45 28.04
C ALA A 585 8.11 -0.83 27.54
N GLU A 586 7.19 -0.70 26.60
CA GLU A 586 6.52 -1.80 25.92
C GLU A 586 7.45 -2.52 24.91
N GLY A 587 8.67 -2.02 24.71
CA GLY A 587 9.71 -2.65 23.90
C GLY A 587 9.84 -2.16 22.46
N LEU A 588 9.17 -1.06 22.08
CA LEU A 588 9.42 -0.40 20.82
C LEU A 588 10.81 0.28 20.83
N THR A 589 11.47 0.29 19.70
CA THR A 589 12.69 1.10 19.52
C THR A 589 12.33 2.54 19.16
N PRO A 590 13.18 3.53 19.44
CA PRO A 590 12.92 4.91 19.07
C PRO A 590 12.62 5.12 17.57
N ASN A 591 13.24 4.33 16.71
CA ASN A 591 13.04 4.40 15.25
C ASN A 591 11.66 3.92 14.79
N GLU A 592 10.97 3.13 15.61
CA GLU A 592 9.63 2.62 15.33
C GLU A 592 8.52 3.58 15.75
N ILE A 593 8.89 4.73 16.34
CA ILE A 593 7.95 5.75 16.82
C ILE A 593 8.04 7.00 15.95
N GLY A 594 6.91 7.40 15.36
CA GLY A 594 6.73 8.64 14.61
C GLY A 594 5.93 9.67 15.39
N VAL A 595 6.34 10.92 15.34
CA VAL A 595 5.59 12.06 15.86
C VAL A 595 5.37 13.05 14.74
N CYS A 596 4.14 13.45 14.48
CA CYS A 596 3.87 14.43 13.44
C CYS A 596 2.93 15.55 13.90
N ALA A 597 3.06 16.68 13.23
CA ALA A 597 2.19 17.84 13.40
C ALA A 597 2.02 18.58 12.07
N ARG A 598 1.02 19.47 12.00
CA ARG A 598 0.81 20.31 10.80
C ARG A 598 1.96 21.31 10.58
N PHE A 599 2.56 21.82 11.65
CA PHE A 599 3.58 22.86 11.61
C PHE A 599 4.88 22.48 12.30
N ASN A 600 6.00 23.02 11.80
CA ASN A 600 7.31 22.84 12.40
C ASN A 600 7.36 23.39 13.85
N LEU A 601 6.68 24.49 14.14
CA LEU A 601 6.66 25.08 15.48
C LEU A 601 6.12 24.09 16.55
N SER A 602 5.11 23.28 16.22
CA SER A 602 4.60 22.24 17.14
C SER A 602 5.62 21.11 17.30
N LEU A 603 6.33 20.77 16.24
CA LEU A 603 7.40 19.77 16.29
C LEU A 603 8.64 20.29 17.06
N ASP A 604 8.95 21.59 16.99
CA ASP A 604 10.05 22.17 17.73
C ASP A 604 9.82 22.04 19.25
N ALA A 605 8.59 22.32 19.71
CA ALA A 605 8.19 22.14 21.10
C ALA A 605 8.25 20.64 21.53
N ALA A 606 7.77 19.74 20.67
CA ALA A 606 7.85 18.31 20.93
C ALA A 606 9.32 17.82 21.01
N GLU A 607 10.17 18.28 20.11
CA GLU A 607 11.59 17.95 20.08
C GLU A 607 12.30 18.39 21.36
N GLU A 608 12.06 19.64 21.79
CA GLU A 608 12.64 20.18 23.02
C GLU A 608 12.25 19.34 24.25
N LYS A 609 10.97 19.02 24.39
CA LYS A 609 10.46 18.23 25.52
C LYS A 609 10.98 16.79 25.52
N LEU A 610 11.00 16.12 24.37
CA LEU A 610 11.54 14.76 24.26
C LEU A 610 13.03 14.72 24.59
N LYS A 611 13.83 15.68 24.07
CA LYS A 611 15.26 15.79 24.41
C LYS A 611 15.49 16.06 25.88
N ALA A 612 14.71 16.96 26.50
CA ALA A 612 14.79 17.23 27.93
C ALA A 612 14.44 15.99 28.79
N ALA A 613 13.62 15.09 28.26
CA ALA A 613 13.29 13.81 28.87
C ALA A 613 14.32 12.69 28.62
N GLY A 614 15.44 13.01 27.93
CA GLY A 614 16.51 12.06 27.58
C GLY A 614 16.15 11.11 26.42
N ILE A 615 15.11 11.41 25.64
CA ILE A 615 14.67 10.58 24.52
C ILE A 615 15.36 11.09 23.23
N PRO A 616 16.09 10.21 22.50
CA PRO A 616 16.72 10.61 21.25
C PRO A 616 15.67 10.90 20.18
N VAL A 617 15.84 12.00 19.44
CA VAL A 617 14.91 12.44 18.39
C VAL A 617 15.64 12.79 17.10
N LEU A 618 14.99 12.53 15.96
CA LEU A 618 15.51 12.85 14.63
C LEU A 618 14.45 13.55 13.79
N ARG A 619 14.80 14.71 13.22
CA ARG A 619 13.95 15.39 12.25
C ARG A 619 14.07 14.73 10.88
N VAL A 620 12.94 14.39 10.30
CA VAL A 620 12.87 13.91 8.91
C VAL A 620 12.86 15.14 7.99
N LYS A 621 14.01 15.40 7.35
CA LYS A 621 14.19 16.45 6.33
C LYS A 621 14.60 15.80 5.01
N GLY A 622 13.61 15.30 4.24
CA GLY A 622 13.83 14.79 2.87
C GLY A 622 14.57 13.46 2.74
N GLN A 623 15.69 13.24 3.37
CA GLN A 623 16.39 11.94 3.44
C GLN A 623 16.41 11.43 4.87
N VAL A 624 16.00 10.20 5.06
CA VAL A 624 16.20 9.49 6.33
C VAL A 624 17.70 9.15 6.41
N MET A 625 18.40 9.68 7.40
CA MET A 625 19.79 9.28 7.64
C MET A 625 19.80 7.83 8.11
N GLN A 626 20.37 6.95 7.32
CA GLN A 626 20.60 5.55 7.70
C GLN A 626 21.52 5.49 8.92
N GLY A 627 21.20 4.65 9.88
CA GLY A 627 22.03 4.34 11.04
C GLY A 627 21.88 5.27 12.26
N ALA A 628 21.11 6.34 12.21
CA ALA A 628 20.87 7.18 13.40
C ALA A 628 19.60 6.72 14.14
N GLU A 629 19.72 6.48 15.45
CA GLU A 629 18.58 6.09 16.31
C GLU A 629 17.88 7.33 16.90
N GLY A 630 16.54 7.32 16.89
CA GLY A 630 15.72 8.36 17.52
C GLY A 630 14.28 8.36 17.06
N VAL A 631 13.39 8.89 17.89
CA VAL A 631 11.97 9.13 17.55
C VAL A 631 11.92 10.07 16.34
N ARG A 632 11.16 9.69 15.32
CA ARG A 632 11.09 10.40 14.04
C ARG A 632 10.07 11.52 14.10
N LEU A 633 10.52 12.78 13.97
CA LEU A 633 9.66 13.96 13.94
C LEU A 633 9.51 14.47 12.51
N ALA A 634 8.28 14.57 12.02
CA ALA A 634 7.98 15.01 10.66
C ALA A 634 6.72 15.88 10.60
N THR A 635 6.62 16.78 9.63
CA THR A 635 5.33 17.40 9.32
C THR A 635 4.39 16.38 8.71
N MET A 636 3.06 16.57 8.81
CA MET A 636 2.07 15.67 8.20
C MET A 636 2.37 15.41 6.71
N HIS A 637 2.84 16.41 5.96
CA HIS A 637 3.25 16.24 4.55
C HIS A 637 4.47 15.31 4.41
N ALA A 638 5.45 15.46 5.29
CA ALA A 638 6.66 14.64 5.25
C ALA A 638 6.44 13.20 5.77
N MET A 639 5.29 12.92 6.40
CA MET A 639 4.91 11.56 6.79
C MET A 639 4.57 10.67 5.60
N LYS A 640 4.27 11.26 4.44
CA LYS A 640 3.90 10.47 3.26
C LYS A 640 5.03 9.53 2.85
N GLY A 641 4.72 8.24 2.69
CA GLY A 641 5.68 7.18 2.37
C GLY A 641 6.45 6.61 3.57
N LEU A 642 6.32 7.22 4.75
CA LEU A 642 6.89 6.68 5.99
C LEU A 642 5.90 5.73 6.67
N GLU A 643 6.41 4.89 7.56
CA GLU A 643 5.62 3.92 8.34
C GLU A 643 6.27 3.71 9.70
N PHE A 644 5.44 3.62 10.74
CA PHE A 644 5.89 3.43 12.12
C PHE A 644 4.98 2.44 12.84
N ARG A 645 5.51 1.71 13.81
CA ARG A 645 4.68 0.89 14.67
C ARG A 645 3.73 1.75 15.52
N ALA A 646 4.22 2.88 16.00
CA ALA A 646 3.40 3.83 16.74
C ALA A 646 3.52 5.25 16.15
N VAL A 647 2.39 5.97 16.03
CA VAL A 647 2.37 7.37 15.59
C VAL A 647 1.59 8.23 16.58
N SER A 648 2.16 9.40 16.90
CA SER A 648 1.49 10.48 17.62
C SER A 648 1.28 11.67 16.71
N VAL A 649 0.03 12.06 16.48
CA VAL A 649 -0.38 13.21 15.66
C VAL A 649 -0.78 14.34 16.59
N LEU A 650 0.00 15.41 16.61
CA LEU A 650 -0.13 16.52 17.55
C LEU A 650 -0.80 17.75 16.94
N GLY A 651 -1.49 18.52 17.76
CA GLY A 651 -2.03 19.84 17.39
C GLY A 651 -3.17 19.74 16.38
N VAL A 652 -4.03 18.71 16.48
CA VAL A 652 -5.19 18.54 15.61
C VAL A 652 -6.34 19.42 16.14
N ALA A 653 -6.10 20.73 16.12
CA ALA A 653 -7.00 21.75 16.65
C ALA A 653 -7.63 22.59 15.52
N GLU A 654 -8.74 23.26 15.85
CA GLU A 654 -9.38 24.25 14.95
C GLU A 654 -8.39 25.33 14.52
N GLY A 655 -8.40 25.70 13.23
CA GLY A 655 -7.48 26.68 12.63
C GLY A 655 -6.09 26.14 12.31
N ALA A 656 -5.69 24.99 12.89
CA ALA A 656 -4.48 24.28 12.53
C ALA A 656 -4.75 23.17 11.51
N VAL A 657 -5.82 22.40 11.70
CA VAL A 657 -6.29 21.36 10.79
C VAL A 657 -7.82 21.49 10.67
N PRO A 658 -8.36 22.04 9.57
CA PRO A 658 -7.65 22.58 8.40
C PRO A 658 -6.90 23.87 8.69
N PHE A 659 -5.82 24.11 7.92
CA PHE A 659 -5.09 25.36 8.02
C PHE A 659 -5.78 26.46 7.23
N ALA A 660 -6.41 27.41 7.92
CA ALA A 660 -7.26 28.43 7.32
C ALA A 660 -6.59 29.26 6.20
N ARG A 661 -5.26 29.48 6.26
CA ARG A 661 -4.52 30.25 5.25
C ARG A 661 -4.31 29.48 3.93
N GLU A 662 -4.42 28.18 3.94
CA GLU A 662 -4.32 27.34 2.74
C GLU A 662 -5.70 27.07 2.10
N ILE A 663 -6.78 27.48 2.76
CA ILE A 663 -8.15 27.32 2.24
C ILE A 663 -8.53 28.56 1.43
N THR A 664 -8.83 28.35 0.16
CA THR A 664 -9.38 29.41 -0.71
C THR A 664 -10.73 29.87 -0.16
N PRO A 665 -10.97 31.17 0.04
CA PRO A 665 -12.28 31.67 0.47
C PRO A 665 -13.38 31.23 -0.51
N ARG A 666 -14.53 30.83 0.02
CA ARG A 666 -15.63 30.28 -0.79
C ARG A 666 -16.17 31.30 -1.81
N GLU A 667 -16.10 32.59 -1.46
CA GLU A 667 -16.50 33.70 -2.31
C GLU A 667 -15.57 33.91 -3.52
N VAL A 668 -14.29 33.49 -3.37
CA VAL A 668 -13.29 33.59 -4.44
C VAL A 668 -13.44 32.44 -5.42
N ASP A 669 -13.53 31.20 -4.91
CA ASP A 669 -13.74 30.01 -5.73
C ASP A 669 -14.30 28.86 -4.85
N SER A 670 -15.59 28.56 -5.01
CA SER A 670 -16.28 27.56 -4.16
C SER A 670 -15.77 26.15 -4.40
N LEU A 671 -15.47 25.77 -5.64
CA LEU A 671 -14.93 24.43 -5.95
C LEU A 671 -13.51 24.27 -5.42
N GLN A 672 -12.71 25.33 -5.48
CA GLN A 672 -11.36 25.31 -4.90
C GLN A 672 -11.42 25.25 -3.37
N HIS A 673 -12.35 25.96 -2.73
CA HIS A 673 -12.60 25.87 -1.30
C HIS A 673 -12.85 24.41 -0.85
N ASP A 674 -13.79 23.74 -1.52
CA ASP A 674 -14.16 22.36 -1.19
C ASP A 674 -12.97 21.39 -1.43
N ALA A 675 -12.18 21.62 -2.47
CA ALA A 675 -10.98 20.82 -2.74
C ALA A 675 -9.85 21.07 -1.74
N ASP A 676 -9.67 22.31 -1.28
CA ASP A 676 -8.66 22.62 -0.26
C ASP A 676 -9.02 21.94 1.07
N LEU A 677 -10.32 21.94 1.44
CA LEU A 677 -10.81 21.22 2.62
C LEU A 677 -10.58 19.70 2.49
N LEU A 678 -10.90 19.13 1.32
CA LEU A 678 -10.67 17.72 1.05
C LEU A 678 -9.19 17.38 1.18
N ARG A 679 -8.31 18.20 0.61
CA ARG A 679 -6.85 18.02 0.70
C ARG A 679 -6.34 18.02 2.14
N GLU A 680 -6.80 18.95 2.99
CA GLU A 680 -6.44 18.99 4.40
C GLU A 680 -6.98 17.78 5.18
N ARG A 681 -8.16 17.25 4.81
CA ARG A 681 -8.69 15.99 5.35
C ARG A 681 -7.83 14.78 4.95
N CYS A 682 -7.50 14.68 3.67
CA CYS A 682 -6.61 13.62 3.17
C CYS A 682 -5.23 13.69 3.85
N LEU A 683 -4.73 14.89 4.16
CA LEU A 683 -3.46 15.07 4.86
C LEU A 683 -3.51 14.49 6.28
N LEU A 684 -4.59 14.75 7.03
CA LEU A 684 -4.80 14.15 8.35
C LEU A 684 -4.94 12.62 8.25
N PHE A 685 -5.74 12.14 7.29
CA PHE A 685 -5.89 10.71 7.02
C PHE A 685 -4.56 10.02 6.71
N VAL A 686 -3.72 10.63 5.84
CA VAL A 686 -2.38 10.12 5.55
C VAL A 686 -1.54 10.03 6.81
N ALA A 687 -1.53 11.07 7.66
CA ALA A 687 -0.76 11.07 8.90
C ALA A 687 -1.19 9.93 9.86
N CYS A 688 -2.49 9.73 10.04
CA CYS A 688 -3.04 8.68 10.91
C CYS A 688 -2.75 7.27 10.38
N THR A 689 -2.87 7.06 9.08
CA THR A 689 -2.63 5.75 8.43
C THR A 689 -1.15 5.38 8.30
N ARG A 690 -0.23 6.19 8.83
CA ARG A 690 1.20 5.81 8.98
C ARG A 690 1.43 4.91 10.20
N ALA A 691 0.48 4.85 11.12
CA ALA A 691 0.52 3.97 12.28
C ALA A 691 0.17 2.53 11.88
N ARG A 692 0.94 1.59 12.40
CA ARG A 692 0.70 0.14 12.22
C ARG A 692 -0.07 -0.46 13.38
N GLU A 693 0.38 -0.19 14.62
CA GLU A 693 -0.08 -0.88 15.83
C GLU A 693 -0.68 0.08 16.87
N ALA A 694 -0.20 1.33 16.91
CA ALA A 694 -0.68 2.31 17.88
C ALA A 694 -0.78 3.70 17.27
N LEU A 695 -1.95 4.33 17.42
CA LEU A 695 -2.21 5.71 16.98
C LEU A 695 -2.66 6.56 18.18
N SER A 696 -2.07 7.75 18.31
CA SER A 696 -2.52 8.79 19.23
C SER A 696 -2.78 10.07 18.45
N VAL A 697 -3.94 10.69 18.63
CA VAL A 697 -4.32 11.96 18.02
C VAL A 697 -4.67 12.94 19.10
N THR A 698 -3.94 14.06 19.18
CA THR A 698 -4.09 15.02 20.29
C THR A 698 -4.26 16.45 19.80
N TRP A 699 -4.86 17.27 20.64
CA TRP A 699 -5.00 18.70 20.42
C TRP A 699 -5.01 19.47 21.73
N SER A 700 -4.77 20.76 21.64
CA SER A 700 -4.97 21.72 22.73
C SER A 700 -6.01 22.76 22.34
N GLY A 701 -6.95 23.07 23.24
CA GLY A 701 -8.09 23.97 22.99
C GLY A 701 -9.24 23.30 22.21
N THR A 702 -9.80 23.99 21.20
CA THR A 702 -10.92 23.46 20.41
C THR A 702 -10.44 22.40 19.41
N PRO A 703 -11.07 21.21 19.38
CA PRO A 703 -10.71 20.15 18.44
C PRO A 703 -10.94 20.55 16.98
N SER A 704 -10.19 19.92 16.09
CA SER A 704 -10.43 20.06 14.64
C SER A 704 -11.83 19.63 14.26
N PRO A 705 -12.51 20.37 13.37
CA PRO A 705 -13.83 19.97 12.84
C PRO A 705 -13.76 18.70 11.99
N PHE A 706 -12.58 18.17 11.69
CA PHE A 706 -12.38 16.93 10.95
C PHE A 706 -12.44 15.68 11.83
N LEU A 707 -12.22 15.82 13.13
CA LEU A 707 -12.28 14.68 14.04
C LEU A 707 -13.69 14.09 14.10
N PRO A 708 -13.81 12.75 14.11
CA PRO A 708 -15.10 12.10 14.33
C PRO A 708 -15.72 12.60 15.65
N ARG A 709 -17.00 12.87 15.64
CA ARG A 709 -17.72 13.20 16.88
C ARG A 709 -17.77 11.93 17.72
N SER A 710 -17.19 11.98 18.90
CA SER A 710 -17.36 10.87 19.87
C SER A 710 -18.85 10.65 20.08
N THR A 711 -19.35 9.50 19.68
CA THR A 711 -20.71 9.03 19.98
C THR A 711 -20.78 8.65 21.44
#